data_e78b78de342f2ac7f4d426adbdfa4fc1
#
_entry.id   e78b78de342f2ac7f4d426adbdfa4fc1
#
_cell.length_a   1.000
_cell.length_b   1.000
_cell.length_c   1.000
_cell.angle_alpha   90.00
_cell.angle_beta   90.00
_cell.angle_gamma   90.00
#
_symmetry.space_group_name_H-M   'P 1'
#
loop_
_entity.id
_entity.type
_entity.pdbx_description
1 polymer ?
#
loop_
_entity_poly.entity_id
_entity_poly.type
_entity_poly.pdbx_seq_one_letter_code
_entity_poly.pdbx_strand_id
1 'polypeptide(L)'
;MHRIFVLAVVLSFFSCAANAQKPPLLPEKDVAALAQELSGETAKRNLEGLTRFHRQRGSQGFHSAAELVAEHARAYGLSEVAILQFPADGKIYYGTQRSRPPWDAEFAELWEMKDGAPSLKMASYDAEPVVLAEDSESADVTADLVDVGDGTKESDYAGKDVKGKIVLAAAQPGAMQDLAVGKFGAAGIVSYAQNQKTAWSGDDDNLIRWGHLESFSPNRTFGFMVSLKTTRSWRELLAKGEQIKLHAVVKAGQHPGFTELVTAIIPGADPKLKQEEIAFSCHLDHQRPGANDNASGCVTILEVARTLQKLVNEGKLARPARTIRFIWPPEIEGTLTLLNAKPEFAQRIKAVVHMDMVGGGPVTKTVFHVTRGPMSLPSFVHDVAWAFGEFVNEQSYNFAAGLPAAYPLVAPEGGKEALLAQDTAYTMGSDHDVYQDSSFKIPAIYLNDWPDRYIHTNFDTAANIDPTKLKRAAFIGAASGYFLAQMTDRDAESVLVLLKMGALHDAQEMRLKRMQLDQCDGGSVARFAIEQRWPLVNSIEPFVTTKEDIRKMYWTAIREIVQSSAGGMCAQPAPEGWAAIVYRRKQNPKGPVAVFGSDFVNDRTTAAGITPPKLLSYEGLWGTGEEYAYEVLNFADGKRNTQQIRDAASAEYGPIPLDLVVEYLRTLEKIGVVEQAK
;
A
#
# COMPACT_ATOMS: atom_id res chain seq x y z
N MET A 1 40.77 13.42 74.94
CA MET A 1 40.89 14.26 73.73
C MET A 1 40.66 13.39 72.53
N HIS A 2 39.40 13.30 72.03
CA HIS A 2 39.07 12.51 70.85
C HIS A 2 38.86 13.49 69.70
N ARG A 3 39.65 13.41 68.65
CA ARG A 3 39.49 14.18 67.42
C ARG A 3 38.60 13.36 66.49
N ILE A 4 37.42 13.89 66.20
CA ILE A 4 36.51 13.35 65.19
C ILE A 4 36.94 13.95 63.84
N PHE A 5 37.33 13.09 62.89
CA PHE A 5 37.53 13.48 61.48
C PHE A 5 36.17 13.37 60.77
N VAL A 6 35.66 14.50 60.33
CA VAL A 6 34.50 14.54 59.42
C VAL A 6 35.02 14.42 58.00
N LEU A 7 34.70 13.32 57.32
CA LEU A 7 35.00 13.08 55.94
C LEU A 7 33.83 13.66 55.09
N ALA A 8 34.03 14.81 54.45
CA ALA A 8 33.07 15.37 53.51
C ALA A 8 33.19 14.63 52.16
N VAL A 9 32.20 13.79 51.84
CA VAL A 9 32.06 13.16 50.51
C VAL A 9 31.42 14.21 49.59
N VAL A 10 32.20 14.80 48.71
CA VAL A 10 31.70 15.61 47.59
C VAL A 10 31.18 14.68 46.53
N LEU A 11 29.85 14.49 46.46
CA LEU A 11 29.19 13.84 45.33
C LEU A 11 29.25 14.80 44.12
N SER A 12 30.21 14.61 43.26
CA SER A 12 30.24 15.23 41.95
C SER A 12 29.16 14.58 41.09
N PHE A 13 28.03 15.24 40.94
CA PHE A 13 27.07 14.91 39.88
C PHE A 13 27.75 15.20 38.53
N PHE A 14 28.33 14.21 37.93
CA PHE A 14 28.59 14.23 36.51
C PHE A 14 27.22 14.26 35.83
N SER A 15 26.78 15.45 35.44
CA SER A 15 25.76 15.58 34.41
C SER A 15 26.37 14.99 33.12
N CYS A 16 26.15 13.71 32.87
CA CYS A 16 26.23 13.19 31.51
C CYS A 16 25.18 13.98 30.73
N ALA A 17 25.61 15.05 30.06
CA ALA A 17 24.85 15.56 28.94
C ALA A 17 24.75 14.39 27.97
N ALA A 18 23.62 13.68 27.99
CA ALA A 18 23.31 12.71 26.96
C ALA A 18 23.41 13.48 25.65
N ASN A 19 24.37 13.13 24.80
CA ASN A 19 24.43 13.63 23.45
C ASN A 19 23.13 13.17 22.78
N ALA A 20 22.10 14.01 22.79
CA ALA A 20 20.90 13.74 22.03
C ALA A 20 21.34 13.56 20.57
N GLN A 21 20.90 12.47 19.95
CA GLN A 21 21.19 12.20 18.55
C GLN A 21 20.80 13.43 17.72
N LYS A 22 21.73 13.90 16.89
CA LYS A 22 21.43 14.98 15.96
C LYS A 22 20.43 14.51 14.91
N PRO A 23 19.42 15.32 14.57
CA PRO A 23 18.52 15.00 13.49
C PRO A 23 19.30 14.74 12.18
N PRO A 24 18.90 13.73 11.39
CA PRO A 24 19.51 13.52 10.09
C PRO A 24 19.06 14.59 9.08
N LEU A 25 19.88 14.89 8.10
CA LEU A 25 19.58 15.62 6.87
C LEU A 25 19.00 17.05 7.02
N LEU A 26 18.12 17.31 7.99
CA LEU A 26 17.51 18.62 8.22
C LEU A 26 18.21 19.37 9.38
N PRO A 27 18.25 20.71 9.32
CA PRO A 27 18.69 21.53 10.45
C PRO A 27 17.83 21.25 11.71
N GLU A 28 18.45 21.24 12.88
CA GLU A 28 17.77 20.98 14.16
C GLU A 28 16.58 21.92 14.39
N LYS A 29 16.68 23.20 14.02
CA LYS A 29 15.56 24.16 14.12
C LYS A 29 14.35 23.74 13.31
N ASP A 30 14.55 23.14 12.14
CA ASP A 30 13.45 22.72 11.25
C ASP A 30 12.80 21.44 11.80
N VAL A 31 13.61 20.51 12.32
CA VAL A 31 13.12 19.31 13.03
C VAL A 31 12.34 19.69 14.28
N ALA A 32 12.83 20.64 15.08
CA ALA A 32 12.12 21.13 16.26
C ALA A 32 10.78 21.76 15.89
N ALA A 33 10.73 22.57 14.82
CA ALA A 33 9.48 23.19 14.35
C ALA A 33 8.46 22.13 13.91
N LEU A 34 8.88 21.11 13.13
CA LEU A 34 8.02 20.00 12.71
C LEU A 34 7.51 19.20 13.92
N ALA A 35 8.41 18.77 14.81
CA ALA A 35 8.07 17.97 15.98
C ALA A 35 7.07 18.68 16.92
N GLN A 36 7.20 20.01 17.06
CA GLN A 36 6.32 20.83 17.90
C GLN A 36 4.95 21.07 17.26
N GLU A 37 4.89 21.30 15.94
CA GLU A 37 3.65 21.69 15.25
C GLU A 37 2.76 20.50 14.87
N LEU A 38 3.34 19.34 14.53
CA LEU A 38 2.58 18.15 14.17
C LEU A 38 1.72 17.66 15.33
N SER A 39 0.43 17.41 15.06
CA SER A 39 -0.57 16.99 16.05
C SER A 39 -1.25 15.68 15.66
N GLY A 40 -0.99 14.63 16.43
CA GLY A 40 -1.69 13.35 16.27
C GLY A 40 -3.18 13.45 16.60
N GLU A 41 -3.56 14.32 17.56
CA GLU A 41 -4.97 14.54 17.93
C GLU A 41 -5.74 15.24 16.82
N THR A 42 -5.11 16.19 16.11
CA THR A 42 -5.75 16.83 14.95
C THR A 42 -5.96 15.83 13.84
N ALA A 43 -4.96 14.99 13.54
CA ALA A 43 -5.09 13.92 12.58
C ALA A 43 -6.22 12.95 12.98
N LYS A 44 -6.27 12.51 14.26
CA LYS A 44 -7.31 11.59 14.73
C LYS A 44 -8.72 12.20 14.66
N ARG A 45 -8.92 13.47 15.01
CA ARG A 45 -10.23 14.13 14.85
C ARG A 45 -10.68 14.19 13.38
N ASN A 46 -9.76 14.44 12.46
CA ASN A 46 -10.06 14.40 11.02
C ASN A 46 -10.41 12.96 10.57
N LEU A 47 -9.72 11.96 11.10
CA LEU A 47 -10.01 10.54 10.84
C LEU A 47 -11.42 10.17 11.30
N GLU A 48 -11.83 10.56 12.49
CA GLU A 48 -13.18 10.34 13.01
C GLU A 48 -14.25 10.98 12.12
N GLY A 49 -13.93 12.08 11.44
CA GLY A 49 -14.77 12.70 10.41
C GLY A 49 -14.89 11.83 9.17
N LEU A 50 -13.75 11.36 8.63
CA LEU A 50 -13.70 10.54 7.42
C LEU A 50 -14.34 9.16 7.59
N THR A 51 -14.16 8.50 8.73
CA THR A 51 -14.70 7.16 9.00
C THR A 51 -16.23 7.10 9.11
N ARG A 52 -16.91 8.24 9.05
CA ARG A 52 -18.38 8.31 8.98
C ARG A 52 -18.92 7.98 7.59
N PHE A 53 -18.11 8.17 6.56
CA PHE A 53 -18.52 7.94 5.18
C PHE A 53 -18.21 6.51 4.76
N HIS A 54 -19.12 5.92 3.99
CA HIS A 54 -18.87 4.71 3.23
C HIS A 54 -18.25 5.15 1.91
N ARG A 55 -16.91 5.14 1.83
CA ARG A 55 -16.11 5.82 0.80
C ARG A 55 -15.80 4.93 -0.40
N GLN A 56 -16.77 4.18 -0.87
CA GLN A 56 -16.55 3.37 -2.07
C GLN A 56 -16.26 4.24 -3.29
N ARG A 57 -15.35 3.78 -4.16
CA ARG A 57 -14.92 4.53 -5.34
C ARG A 57 -16.12 5.04 -6.15
N GLY A 58 -16.11 6.33 -6.50
CA GLY A 58 -17.13 6.97 -7.30
C GLY A 58 -18.51 7.11 -6.64
N SER A 59 -18.68 6.65 -5.39
CA SER A 59 -19.94 6.76 -4.65
C SER A 59 -20.19 8.16 -4.11
N GLN A 60 -21.44 8.43 -3.71
CA GLN A 60 -21.81 9.66 -3.02
C GLN A 60 -21.05 9.80 -1.69
N GLY A 61 -20.75 8.67 -1.01
CA GLY A 61 -19.94 8.66 0.20
C GLY A 61 -18.49 9.04 -0.04
N PHE A 62 -17.90 8.61 -1.17
CA PHE A 62 -16.58 9.06 -1.60
C PHE A 62 -16.56 10.55 -1.90
N HIS A 63 -17.54 11.04 -2.65
CA HIS A 63 -17.67 12.46 -2.96
C HIS A 63 -17.72 13.32 -1.69
N SER A 64 -18.54 12.94 -0.72
CA SER A 64 -18.65 13.65 0.57
C SER A 64 -17.33 13.65 1.36
N ALA A 65 -16.58 12.56 1.33
CA ALA A 65 -15.25 12.48 1.93
C ALA A 65 -14.24 13.36 1.18
N ALA A 66 -14.30 13.37 -0.15
CA ALA A 66 -13.46 14.24 -0.99
C ALA A 66 -13.73 15.73 -0.72
N GLU A 67 -15.00 16.12 -0.58
CA GLU A 67 -15.36 17.49 -0.19
C GLU A 67 -14.80 17.85 1.19
N LEU A 68 -14.93 16.97 2.19
CA LEU A 68 -14.37 17.20 3.53
C LEU A 68 -12.84 17.42 3.48
N VAL A 69 -12.11 16.60 2.74
CA VAL A 69 -10.65 16.77 2.55
C VAL A 69 -10.34 18.09 1.86
N ALA A 70 -11.07 18.43 0.80
CA ALA A 70 -10.88 19.68 0.06
C ALA A 70 -11.20 20.92 0.92
N GLU A 71 -12.22 20.88 1.78
CA GLU A 71 -12.54 21.93 2.75
C GLU A 71 -11.41 22.15 3.74
N HIS A 72 -10.89 21.08 4.34
CA HIS A 72 -9.75 21.16 5.25
C HIS A 72 -8.50 21.71 4.55
N ALA A 73 -8.21 21.25 3.34
CA ALA A 73 -7.07 21.73 2.55
C ALA A 73 -7.16 23.25 2.28
N ARG A 74 -8.37 23.75 1.94
CA ARG A 74 -8.62 25.20 1.76
C ARG A 74 -8.49 25.96 3.08
N ALA A 75 -9.05 25.42 4.17
CA ALA A 75 -8.97 26.03 5.50
C ALA A 75 -7.51 26.14 6.02
N TYR A 76 -6.67 25.20 5.64
CA TYR A 76 -5.23 25.23 5.96
C TYR A 76 -4.43 26.17 5.04
N GLY A 77 -5.05 26.74 4.03
CA GLY A 77 -4.44 27.73 3.14
C GLY A 77 -3.61 27.11 2.00
N LEU A 78 -3.88 25.86 1.63
CA LEU A 78 -3.27 25.24 0.46
C LEU A 78 -3.75 25.89 -0.83
N SER A 79 -2.92 25.85 -1.86
CA SER A 79 -3.21 26.37 -3.20
C SER A 79 -3.72 25.26 -4.12
N GLU A 80 -4.40 25.66 -5.21
CA GLU A 80 -4.88 24.77 -6.28
C GLU A 80 -5.70 23.56 -5.76
N VAL A 81 -6.51 23.78 -4.70
CA VAL A 81 -7.37 22.73 -4.14
C VAL A 81 -8.49 22.42 -5.13
N ALA A 82 -8.51 21.20 -5.65
CA ALA A 82 -9.49 20.75 -6.63
C ALA A 82 -9.93 19.31 -6.40
N ILE A 83 -11.17 18.99 -6.71
CA ILE A 83 -11.67 17.64 -6.91
C ILE A 83 -11.68 17.41 -8.43
N LEU A 84 -10.79 16.54 -8.89
CA LEU A 84 -10.71 16.16 -10.30
C LEU A 84 -11.66 15.00 -10.57
N GLN A 85 -12.33 15.03 -11.73
CA GLN A 85 -13.33 14.05 -12.14
C GLN A 85 -12.94 13.44 -13.48
N PHE A 86 -12.99 12.11 -13.59
CA PHE A 86 -12.69 11.35 -14.79
C PHE A 86 -13.84 10.38 -15.08
N PRO A 87 -14.40 10.34 -16.31
CA PRO A 87 -15.50 9.43 -16.63
C PRO A 87 -15.19 7.97 -16.31
N ALA A 88 -16.16 7.29 -15.68
CA ALA A 88 -16.05 5.87 -15.31
C ALA A 88 -17.36 5.14 -15.68
N ASP A 89 -17.29 4.25 -16.69
CA ASP A 89 -18.45 3.58 -17.28
C ASP A 89 -18.26 2.07 -17.52
N GLY A 90 -17.16 1.52 -17.06
CA GLY A 90 -16.81 0.11 -17.28
C GLY A 90 -16.23 -0.20 -18.67
N LYS A 91 -16.01 0.80 -19.53
CA LYS A 91 -15.52 0.62 -20.91
C LYS A 91 -14.26 1.41 -21.19
N ILE A 92 -14.11 2.57 -20.57
CA ILE A 92 -12.95 3.44 -20.74
C ILE A 92 -11.74 2.79 -20.07
N TYR A 93 -10.59 2.81 -20.77
CA TYR A 93 -9.31 2.39 -20.22
C TYR A 93 -8.40 3.61 -20.00
N TYR A 94 -7.90 3.77 -18.79
CA TYR A 94 -6.81 4.68 -18.44
C TYR A 94 -5.51 3.88 -18.36
N GLY A 95 -4.80 3.77 -19.49
CA GLY A 95 -3.63 2.91 -19.58
C GLY A 95 -4.00 1.42 -19.45
N THR A 96 -3.52 0.76 -18.41
CA THR A 96 -3.87 -0.63 -18.09
C THR A 96 -5.12 -0.77 -17.22
N GLN A 97 -5.64 0.31 -16.67
CA GLN A 97 -6.83 0.28 -15.81
C GLN A 97 -8.11 0.43 -16.63
N ARG A 98 -9.00 -0.55 -16.54
CA ARG A 98 -10.39 -0.42 -16.96
C ARG A 98 -11.15 0.32 -15.87
N SER A 99 -11.79 1.46 -16.24
CA SER A 99 -12.58 2.23 -15.28
C SER A 99 -13.75 1.39 -14.76
N ARG A 100 -13.90 1.30 -13.44
CA ARG A 100 -15.05 0.63 -12.82
C ARG A 100 -16.19 1.59 -12.69
N PRO A 101 -17.43 1.20 -13.01
CA PRO A 101 -18.58 2.06 -12.78
C PRO A 101 -18.70 2.37 -11.28
N PRO A 102 -19.03 3.61 -10.90
CA PRO A 102 -19.45 3.92 -9.53
C PRO A 102 -20.54 2.97 -9.03
N TRP A 103 -20.51 2.68 -7.74
CA TRP A 103 -21.52 1.87 -7.07
C TRP A 103 -22.02 2.56 -5.81
N ASP A 104 -23.33 2.64 -5.65
CA ASP A 104 -23.96 3.17 -4.44
C ASP A 104 -24.92 2.16 -3.84
N ALA A 105 -25.00 2.15 -2.50
CA ALA A 105 -25.98 1.44 -1.74
C ALA A 105 -26.77 2.41 -0.85
N GLU A 106 -28.09 2.38 -0.99
CA GLU A 106 -29.01 3.19 -0.18
C GLU A 106 -29.51 2.42 1.03
N PHE A 107 -29.71 1.10 0.87
CA PHE A 107 -30.31 0.26 1.90
C PHE A 107 -29.96 -1.21 1.67
N ALA A 108 -29.67 -1.95 2.76
CA ALA A 108 -29.66 -3.40 2.72
C ALA A 108 -29.97 -3.99 4.12
N GLU A 109 -30.84 -4.96 4.15
CA GLU A 109 -31.15 -5.76 5.35
C GLU A 109 -31.27 -7.23 5.01
N LEU A 110 -30.79 -8.08 5.92
CA LEU A 110 -30.95 -9.53 5.88
C LEU A 110 -31.71 -9.97 7.13
N TRP A 111 -32.81 -10.66 6.94
CA TRP A 111 -33.68 -11.13 8.00
C TRP A 111 -33.81 -12.66 8.00
N GLU A 112 -33.79 -13.27 9.17
CA GLU A 112 -34.25 -14.63 9.35
C GLU A 112 -35.76 -14.63 9.45
N MET A 113 -36.43 -15.54 8.72
CA MET A 113 -37.88 -15.65 8.64
C MET A 113 -38.37 -16.77 9.54
N LYS A 114 -39.45 -16.53 10.30
CA LYS A 114 -40.14 -17.53 11.07
C LYS A 114 -41.63 -17.39 10.84
N ASP A 115 -42.32 -18.50 10.62
CA ASP A 115 -43.77 -18.54 10.38
C ASP A 115 -44.23 -17.56 9.27
N GLY A 116 -43.40 -17.35 8.26
CA GLY A 116 -43.69 -16.47 7.14
C GLY A 116 -43.48 -14.97 7.39
N ALA A 117 -42.96 -14.57 8.55
CA ALA A 117 -42.67 -13.18 8.92
C ALA A 117 -41.22 -12.99 9.32
N PRO A 118 -40.64 -11.76 9.15
CA PRO A 118 -39.34 -11.41 9.67
C PRO A 118 -39.26 -11.59 11.19
N SER A 119 -38.27 -12.33 11.67
CA SER A 119 -38.12 -12.64 13.09
C SER A 119 -36.86 -12.08 13.72
N LEU A 120 -35.74 -12.18 13.05
CA LEU A 120 -34.45 -11.69 13.54
C LEU A 120 -33.70 -10.99 12.43
N LYS A 121 -33.26 -9.74 12.68
CA LYS A 121 -32.40 -8.99 11.75
C LYS A 121 -30.95 -9.49 11.89
N MET A 122 -30.43 -10.06 10.82
CA MET A 122 -29.08 -10.66 10.78
C MET A 122 -28.03 -9.69 10.32
N ALA A 123 -28.35 -8.76 9.39
CA ALA A 123 -27.48 -7.74 8.89
C ALA A 123 -28.27 -6.47 8.55
N SER A 124 -27.63 -5.30 8.70
CA SER A 124 -28.17 -3.99 8.35
C SER A 124 -27.06 -3.09 7.85
N TYR A 125 -27.16 -2.63 6.60
CA TYR A 125 -26.20 -1.71 5.97
C TYR A 125 -26.09 -0.39 6.72
N ASP A 126 -27.20 0.15 7.22
CA ASP A 126 -27.20 1.40 7.97
C ASP A 126 -26.39 1.30 9.27
N ALA A 127 -26.53 0.18 9.99
CA ALA A 127 -25.80 -0.06 11.23
C ALA A 127 -24.32 -0.40 10.98
N GLU A 128 -24.05 -1.29 10.01
CA GLU A 128 -22.72 -1.82 9.70
C GLU A 128 -22.56 -2.02 8.17
N PRO A 129 -22.11 -1.01 7.42
CA PRO A 129 -22.06 -1.09 5.95
C PRO A 129 -21.22 -2.23 5.39
N VAL A 130 -20.20 -2.69 6.10
CA VAL A 130 -19.36 -3.82 5.68
C VAL A 130 -20.13 -5.13 5.48
N VAL A 131 -21.38 -5.22 5.99
CA VAL A 131 -22.23 -6.42 5.79
C VAL A 131 -22.75 -6.58 4.36
N LEU A 132 -22.75 -5.52 3.55
CA LEU A 132 -23.14 -5.61 2.14
C LEU A 132 -21.88 -5.67 1.27
N ALA A 133 -21.75 -6.72 0.46
CA ALA A 133 -20.66 -6.82 -0.48
C ALA A 133 -20.75 -5.70 -1.54
N GLU A 134 -19.61 -5.07 -1.86
CA GLU A 134 -19.51 -4.09 -2.93
C GLU A 134 -19.96 -4.70 -4.26
N ASP A 135 -20.48 -3.88 -5.15
CA ASP A 135 -21.06 -4.29 -6.44
C ASP A 135 -22.32 -5.18 -6.34
N SER A 136 -22.96 -5.27 -5.15
CA SER A 136 -24.28 -5.89 -5.00
C SER A 136 -25.34 -5.12 -5.79
N GLU A 137 -26.28 -5.87 -6.37
CA GLU A 137 -27.44 -5.34 -7.09
C GLU A 137 -28.70 -5.34 -6.22
N SER A 138 -29.65 -4.50 -6.57
CA SER A 138 -30.95 -4.42 -5.90
C SER A 138 -31.70 -5.73 -5.98
N ALA A 139 -32.25 -6.15 -4.84
CA ALA A 139 -32.99 -7.39 -4.71
C ALA A 139 -34.04 -7.32 -3.59
N ASP A 140 -35.11 -8.09 -3.74
CA ASP A 140 -36.08 -8.39 -2.70
C ASP A 140 -36.41 -9.90 -2.80
N VAL A 141 -35.68 -10.72 -2.04
CA VAL A 141 -35.69 -12.18 -2.18
C VAL A 141 -35.93 -12.85 -0.83
N THR A 142 -36.92 -13.71 -0.80
CA THR A 142 -37.12 -14.64 0.32
C THR A 142 -36.82 -16.06 -0.15
N ALA A 143 -35.82 -16.71 0.41
CA ALA A 143 -35.36 -18.03 -0.02
C ALA A 143 -34.75 -18.84 1.12
N ASP A 144 -34.66 -20.16 0.93
CA ASP A 144 -33.98 -21.05 1.86
C ASP A 144 -32.44 -20.86 1.77
N LEU A 145 -31.80 -21.05 2.92
CA LEU A 145 -30.32 -21.01 3.02
C LEU A 145 -29.76 -22.42 2.77
N VAL A 146 -28.72 -22.51 1.91
CA VAL A 146 -28.03 -23.77 1.62
C VAL A 146 -26.54 -23.58 1.89
N ASP A 147 -25.97 -24.32 2.83
CA ASP A 147 -24.52 -24.32 3.10
C ASP A 147 -23.78 -25.11 2.01
N VAL A 148 -22.93 -24.45 1.27
CA VAL A 148 -22.09 -25.02 0.21
C VAL A 148 -20.62 -25.19 0.62
N GLY A 149 -20.26 -24.89 1.88
CA GLY A 149 -18.90 -25.03 2.39
C GLY A 149 -17.99 -23.91 1.93
N ASP A 150 -16.95 -24.21 1.15
CA ASP A 150 -16.09 -23.16 0.59
C ASP A 150 -16.77 -22.41 -0.56
N GLY A 151 -17.45 -23.13 -1.45
CA GLY A 151 -18.24 -22.57 -2.56
C GLY A 151 -17.46 -22.28 -3.82
N THR A 152 -16.15 -22.53 -3.86
CA THR A 152 -15.26 -22.20 -5.02
C THR A 152 -15.12 -23.33 -6.03
N LYS A 153 -15.62 -24.55 -5.74
CA LYS A 153 -15.49 -25.73 -6.60
C LYS A 153 -16.87 -26.32 -6.90
N GLU A 154 -17.02 -26.91 -8.09
CA GLU A 154 -18.26 -27.59 -8.48
C GLU A 154 -18.65 -28.71 -7.50
N SER A 155 -17.66 -29.38 -6.90
CA SER A 155 -17.90 -30.42 -5.87
C SER A 155 -18.63 -29.90 -4.63
N ASP A 156 -18.52 -28.61 -4.32
CA ASP A 156 -19.13 -28.00 -3.16
C ASP A 156 -20.68 -27.92 -3.29
N TYR A 157 -21.16 -27.96 -4.53
CA TYR A 157 -22.58 -27.94 -4.91
C TYR A 157 -23.16 -29.34 -5.17
N ALA A 158 -22.33 -30.39 -5.16
CA ALA A 158 -22.78 -31.75 -5.49
C ALA A 158 -23.86 -32.24 -4.53
N GLY A 159 -25.01 -32.68 -5.09
CA GLY A 159 -26.14 -33.17 -4.33
C GLY A 159 -26.95 -32.08 -3.59
N LYS A 160 -26.65 -30.80 -3.82
CA LYS A 160 -27.37 -29.68 -3.21
C LYS A 160 -28.24 -28.95 -4.24
N ASP A 161 -29.50 -28.75 -3.90
CA ASP A 161 -30.41 -27.92 -4.69
C ASP A 161 -30.25 -26.46 -4.26
N VAL A 162 -29.53 -25.68 -5.06
CA VAL A 162 -29.23 -24.25 -4.79
C VAL A 162 -29.99 -23.30 -5.70
N LYS A 163 -30.68 -23.83 -6.72
CA LYS A 163 -31.39 -22.99 -7.70
C LYS A 163 -32.47 -22.14 -7.03
N GLY A 164 -32.37 -20.82 -7.20
CA GLY A 164 -33.27 -19.84 -6.59
C GLY A 164 -33.14 -19.70 -5.06
N LYS A 165 -32.10 -20.31 -4.45
CA LYS A 165 -31.83 -20.22 -3.01
C LYS A 165 -30.65 -19.30 -2.71
N ILE A 166 -30.50 -18.94 -1.44
CA ILE A 166 -29.34 -18.19 -0.95
C ILE A 166 -28.26 -19.18 -0.51
N VAL A 167 -27.05 -19.06 -0.99
CA VAL A 167 -25.94 -19.95 -0.61
C VAL A 167 -25.14 -19.34 0.52
N LEU A 168 -24.72 -20.18 1.49
CA LEU A 168 -23.79 -19.84 2.57
C LEU A 168 -22.43 -20.43 2.27
N ALA A 169 -21.37 -19.61 2.29
CA ALA A 169 -20.03 -20.05 1.96
C ALA A 169 -18.92 -19.36 2.77
N ALA A 170 -17.73 -19.99 2.82
CA ALA A 170 -16.55 -19.44 3.45
C ALA A 170 -15.74 -18.51 2.52
N ALA A 171 -15.85 -18.67 1.21
CA ALA A 171 -15.13 -17.85 0.25
C ALA A 171 -15.73 -16.44 0.11
N GLN A 172 -14.95 -15.51 -0.44
CA GLN A 172 -15.44 -14.20 -0.85
C GLN A 172 -16.53 -14.32 -1.91
N PRO A 173 -17.56 -13.45 -1.89
CA PRO A 173 -18.67 -13.52 -2.84
C PRO A 173 -18.22 -13.50 -4.31
N GLY A 174 -17.26 -12.65 -4.69
CA GLY A 174 -16.73 -12.56 -6.06
C GLY A 174 -16.07 -13.84 -6.53
N ALA A 175 -15.32 -14.53 -5.66
CA ALA A 175 -14.63 -15.77 -6.00
C ALA A 175 -15.58 -16.94 -6.36
N MET A 176 -16.84 -16.85 -5.96
CA MET A 176 -17.84 -17.90 -6.21
C MET A 176 -19.01 -17.44 -7.07
N GLN A 177 -19.11 -16.17 -7.42
CA GLN A 177 -20.26 -15.56 -8.09
C GLN A 177 -20.64 -16.28 -9.40
N ASP A 178 -19.67 -16.48 -10.29
CA ASP A 178 -19.92 -17.11 -11.59
C ASP A 178 -20.34 -18.58 -11.44
N LEU A 179 -19.82 -19.25 -10.41
CA LEU A 179 -20.17 -20.64 -10.15
C LEU A 179 -21.54 -20.75 -9.47
N ALA A 180 -21.74 -20.05 -8.35
CA ALA A 180 -22.97 -20.12 -7.55
C ALA A 180 -24.18 -19.58 -8.32
N VAL A 181 -24.05 -18.39 -8.88
CA VAL A 181 -25.15 -17.68 -9.56
C VAL A 181 -25.21 -18.05 -11.03
N GLY A 182 -24.08 -17.95 -11.75
CA GLY A 182 -24.04 -18.19 -13.18
C GLY A 182 -24.31 -19.64 -13.56
N LYS A 183 -23.67 -20.60 -12.92
CA LYS A 183 -23.79 -22.02 -13.25
C LYS A 183 -24.93 -22.72 -12.52
N PHE A 184 -25.04 -22.53 -11.20
CA PHE A 184 -25.98 -23.25 -10.37
C PHE A 184 -27.28 -22.49 -10.08
N GLY A 185 -27.38 -21.21 -10.47
CA GLY A 185 -28.60 -20.42 -10.41
C GLY A 185 -29.02 -20.02 -9.00
N ALA A 186 -28.10 -19.84 -8.07
CA ALA A 186 -28.37 -19.28 -6.75
C ALA A 186 -28.92 -17.84 -6.89
N ALA A 187 -29.84 -17.45 -5.98
CA ALA A 187 -30.46 -16.13 -5.98
C ALA A 187 -29.56 -15.07 -5.35
N GLY A 188 -28.69 -15.47 -4.42
CA GLY A 188 -27.78 -14.57 -3.71
C GLY A 188 -26.78 -15.33 -2.87
N ILE A 189 -25.82 -14.58 -2.30
CA ILE A 189 -24.68 -15.12 -1.57
C ILE A 189 -24.68 -14.56 -0.16
N VAL A 190 -24.42 -15.41 0.83
CA VAL A 190 -24.06 -15.03 2.20
C VAL A 190 -22.68 -15.62 2.48
N SER A 191 -21.71 -14.77 2.80
CA SER A 191 -20.34 -15.20 3.08
C SER A 191 -19.95 -14.91 4.52
N TYR A 192 -19.16 -15.82 5.10
CA TYR A 192 -18.51 -15.66 6.39
C TYR A 192 -16.98 -15.70 6.26
N ALA A 193 -16.47 -15.22 5.14
CA ALA A 193 -15.03 -15.18 4.91
C ALA A 193 -14.32 -14.52 6.10
N GLN A 194 -13.31 -15.21 6.62
CA GLN A 194 -12.46 -14.68 7.69
C GLN A 194 -11.37 -13.80 7.12
N ASN A 195 -10.61 -13.12 7.99
CA ASN A 195 -9.55 -12.25 7.55
C ASN A 195 -8.49 -13.01 6.72
N GLN A 196 -7.79 -12.29 5.86
CA GLN A 196 -6.72 -12.87 5.04
C GLN A 196 -5.59 -13.38 5.95
N LYS A 197 -5.07 -14.57 5.64
CA LYS A 197 -4.06 -15.25 6.49
C LYS A 197 -2.76 -14.46 6.61
N THR A 198 -2.42 -13.65 5.61
CA THR A 198 -1.24 -12.78 5.60
C THR A 198 -1.37 -11.62 6.60
N ALA A 199 -2.59 -11.17 6.90
CA ALA A 199 -2.85 -10.12 7.88
C ALA A 199 -3.01 -10.70 9.29
N TRP A 200 -3.81 -11.77 9.43
CA TRP A 200 -4.05 -12.43 10.72
C TRP A 200 -4.43 -13.89 10.53
N SER A 201 -3.74 -14.78 11.22
CA SER A 201 -4.05 -16.21 11.21
C SER A 201 -4.91 -16.58 12.40
N GLY A 202 -6.10 -17.10 12.14
CA GLY A 202 -7.04 -17.59 13.15
C GLY A 202 -8.45 -17.04 12.97
N ASP A 203 -9.42 -17.77 13.56
CA ASP A 203 -10.84 -17.41 13.53
C ASP A 203 -11.13 -16.30 14.55
N ASP A 204 -12.04 -15.40 14.19
CA ASP A 204 -12.68 -14.44 15.10
C ASP A 204 -14.19 -14.52 14.95
N ASP A 205 -14.88 -14.90 16.03
CA ASP A 205 -16.31 -15.18 16.03
C ASP A 205 -17.18 -13.97 15.65
N ASN A 206 -16.72 -12.76 15.94
CA ASN A 206 -17.49 -11.53 15.73
C ASN A 206 -17.00 -10.69 14.54
N LEU A 207 -15.92 -11.11 13.89
CA LEU A 207 -15.37 -10.43 12.74
C LEU A 207 -16.32 -10.57 11.56
N ILE A 208 -16.58 -9.45 10.88
CA ILE A 208 -17.23 -9.37 9.58
C ILE A 208 -16.21 -8.75 8.62
N ARG A 209 -15.75 -9.57 7.69
CA ARG A 209 -14.84 -9.08 6.65
C ARG A 209 -15.64 -8.38 5.56
N TRP A 210 -15.09 -7.33 4.97
CA TRP A 210 -15.67 -6.74 3.77
C TRP A 210 -15.82 -7.81 2.66
N GLY A 211 -16.81 -7.62 1.80
CA GLY A 211 -17.00 -8.47 0.63
C GLY A 211 -17.13 -7.63 -0.63
N HIS A 212 -16.81 -8.25 -1.75
CA HIS A 212 -17.04 -7.66 -3.07
C HIS A 212 -17.50 -8.73 -4.05
N LEU A 213 -18.25 -8.29 -5.03
CA LEU A 213 -18.63 -9.05 -6.22
C LEU A 213 -17.77 -8.58 -7.39
N GLU A 214 -17.69 -9.39 -8.44
CA GLU A 214 -16.94 -9.05 -9.63
C GLU A 214 -17.65 -7.94 -10.41
N SER A 215 -17.04 -6.76 -10.48
CA SER A 215 -17.62 -5.54 -11.08
C SER A 215 -18.08 -5.72 -12.52
N PHE A 216 -17.46 -6.63 -13.27
CA PHE A 216 -17.70 -6.85 -14.68
C PHE A 216 -18.38 -8.20 -15.00
N SER A 217 -18.69 -9.01 -13.99
CA SER A 217 -19.41 -10.27 -14.21
C SER A 217 -20.80 -10.01 -14.77
N PRO A 218 -21.25 -10.77 -15.78
CA PRO A 218 -22.62 -10.73 -16.25
C PRO A 218 -23.62 -11.34 -15.24
N ASN A 219 -23.14 -12.10 -14.27
CA ASN A 219 -23.95 -12.82 -13.26
C ASN A 219 -24.25 -11.93 -12.06
N ARG A 220 -25.03 -10.85 -12.31
CA ARG A 220 -25.37 -9.85 -11.28
C ARG A 220 -26.19 -10.47 -10.16
N THR A 221 -25.86 -10.13 -8.91
CA THR A 221 -26.48 -10.63 -7.70
C THR A 221 -26.24 -9.71 -6.51
N PHE A 222 -26.61 -10.12 -5.32
CA PHE A 222 -26.27 -9.49 -4.07
C PHE A 222 -25.43 -10.42 -3.18
N GLY A 223 -24.60 -9.83 -2.32
CA GLY A 223 -23.81 -10.56 -1.33
C GLY A 223 -23.94 -9.95 0.06
N PHE A 224 -24.21 -10.77 1.07
CA PHE A 224 -24.11 -10.35 2.47
C PHE A 224 -22.91 -11.01 3.15
N MET A 225 -22.24 -10.23 3.99
CA MET A 225 -21.16 -10.68 4.84
C MET A 225 -21.68 -10.84 6.27
N VAL A 226 -21.40 -11.97 6.89
CA VAL A 226 -21.83 -12.27 8.26
C VAL A 226 -20.69 -12.80 9.12
N SER A 227 -20.85 -12.71 10.44
CA SER A 227 -19.85 -13.21 11.37
C SER A 227 -19.80 -14.74 11.42
N LEU A 228 -18.68 -15.29 11.84
CA LEU A 228 -18.51 -16.73 12.06
C LEU A 228 -19.48 -17.25 13.14
N LYS A 229 -19.78 -16.45 14.16
CA LYS A 229 -20.74 -16.75 15.21
C LYS A 229 -22.16 -17.02 14.63
N THR A 230 -22.63 -16.13 13.75
CA THR A 230 -23.90 -16.30 13.03
C THR A 230 -23.92 -17.59 12.23
N THR A 231 -22.86 -17.85 11.49
CA THR A 231 -22.73 -19.04 10.65
C THR A 231 -22.70 -20.33 11.45
N ARG A 232 -21.99 -20.37 12.58
CA ARG A 232 -22.00 -21.56 13.46
C ARG A 232 -23.40 -21.89 13.95
N SER A 233 -24.17 -20.89 14.36
CA SER A 233 -25.58 -21.06 14.77
C SER A 233 -26.44 -21.64 13.64
N TRP A 234 -26.32 -21.11 12.43
CA TRP A 234 -27.05 -21.62 11.27
C TRP A 234 -26.65 -23.05 10.90
N ARG A 235 -25.37 -23.37 10.91
CA ARG A 235 -24.88 -24.72 10.63
C ARG A 235 -25.37 -25.76 11.62
N GLU A 236 -25.47 -25.40 12.91
CA GLU A 236 -26.04 -26.27 13.94
C GLU A 236 -27.53 -26.60 13.67
N LEU A 237 -28.31 -25.62 13.20
CA LEU A 237 -29.72 -25.81 12.83
C LEU A 237 -29.83 -26.66 11.56
N LEU A 238 -29.08 -26.33 10.52
CA LEU A 238 -29.06 -27.08 9.26
C LEU A 238 -28.62 -28.54 9.45
N ALA A 239 -27.66 -28.80 10.35
CA ALA A 239 -27.21 -30.16 10.69
C ALA A 239 -28.28 -30.99 11.40
N LYS A 240 -29.23 -30.34 12.09
CA LYS A 240 -30.41 -30.98 12.70
C LYS A 240 -31.57 -31.22 11.70
N GLY A 241 -31.37 -30.80 10.43
CA GLY A 241 -32.39 -30.89 9.38
C GLY A 241 -33.40 -29.74 9.41
N GLU A 242 -33.17 -28.69 10.20
CA GLU A 242 -34.02 -27.51 10.21
C GLU A 242 -33.82 -26.69 8.94
N GLN A 243 -34.90 -26.09 8.43
CA GLN A 243 -34.81 -25.17 7.29
C GLN A 243 -34.68 -23.75 7.78
N ILE A 244 -33.70 -23.04 7.26
CA ILE A 244 -33.48 -21.61 7.52
C ILE A 244 -33.95 -20.86 6.28
N LYS A 245 -34.88 -19.96 6.45
CA LYS A 245 -35.35 -19.07 5.38
C LYS A 245 -34.92 -17.66 5.68
N LEU A 246 -34.27 -17.03 4.68
CA LEU A 246 -33.79 -15.66 4.75
C LEU A 246 -34.61 -14.75 3.82
N HIS A 247 -34.83 -13.51 4.25
CA HIS A 247 -35.35 -12.43 3.43
C HIS A 247 -34.26 -11.35 3.29
N ALA A 248 -33.79 -11.17 2.08
CA ALA A 248 -32.79 -10.17 1.71
C ALA A 248 -33.47 -9.03 0.96
N VAL A 249 -33.34 -7.81 1.47
CA VAL A 249 -33.77 -6.58 0.78
C VAL A 249 -32.56 -5.73 0.53
N VAL A 250 -32.24 -5.42 -0.73
CA VAL A 250 -31.10 -4.61 -1.15
C VAL A 250 -31.56 -3.53 -2.11
N LYS A 251 -31.12 -2.29 -1.90
CA LYS A 251 -31.23 -1.18 -2.81
C LYS A 251 -29.82 -0.65 -3.08
N ALA A 252 -29.20 -1.16 -4.11
CA ALA A 252 -27.85 -0.83 -4.50
C ALA A 252 -27.66 -1.11 -5.99
N GLY A 253 -26.61 -0.59 -6.58
CA GLY A 253 -26.26 -0.90 -7.97
C GLY A 253 -25.19 -0.01 -8.53
N GLN A 254 -24.60 -0.47 -9.62
CA GLN A 254 -23.65 0.28 -10.40
C GLN A 254 -24.37 1.30 -11.31
N HIS A 255 -23.74 2.44 -11.55
CA HIS A 255 -24.25 3.48 -12.45
C HIS A 255 -23.08 4.19 -13.17
N PRO A 256 -23.31 4.82 -14.32
CA PRO A 256 -22.33 5.69 -14.95
C PRO A 256 -22.00 6.89 -14.05
N GLY A 257 -20.72 7.30 -14.02
CA GLY A 257 -20.30 8.44 -13.22
C GLY A 257 -18.82 8.75 -13.40
N PHE A 258 -18.14 9.09 -12.32
CA PHE A 258 -16.78 9.57 -12.36
C PHE A 258 -15.92 8.88 -11.30
N THR A 259 -14.68 8.59 -11.66
CA THR A 259 -13.60 8.42 -10.69
C THR A 259 -13.17 9.82 -10.24
N GLU A 260 -13.24 10.10 -8.94
CA GLU A 260 -12.88 11.39 -8.36
C GLU A 260 -11.61 11.29 -7.54
N LEU A 261 -10.85 12.38 -7.48
CA LEU A 261 -9.72 12.50 -6.55
C LEU A 261 -9.49 13.96 -6.13
N VAL A 262 -8.99 14.15 -4.92
CA VAL A 262 -8.62 15.47 -4.41
C VAL A 262 -7.15 15.74 -4.67
N THR A 263 -6.81 16.99 -5.04
CA THR A 263 -5.43 17.45 -5.11
C THR A 263 -5.27 18.87 -4.57
N ALA A 264 -4.10 19.15 -3.97
CA ALA A 264 -3.74 20.47 -3.45
C ALA A 264 -2.23 20.65 -3.50
N ILE A 265 -1.72 21.89 -3.40
CA ILE A 265 -0.28 22.16 -3.41
C ILE A 265 0.15 23.19 -2.36
N ILE A 266 1.42 23.08 -1.98
CA ILE A 266 2.23 24.16 -1.40
C ILE A 266 3.21 24.59 -2.51
N PRO A 267 3.06 25.80 -3.11
CA PRO A 267 3.87 26.20 -4.26
C PRO A 267 5.36 26.34 -3.90
N GLY A 268 6.23 25.83 -4.77
CA GLY A 268 7.67 26.00 -4.66
C GLY A 268 8.12 27.44 -4.86
N ALA A 269 9.23 27.83 -4.23
CA ALA A 269 9.80 29.18 -4.29
C ALA A 269 10.88 29.35 -5.37
N ASP A 270 11.61 28.28 -5.72
CA ASP A 270 12.69 28.37 -6.68
C ASP A 270 12.15 28.54 -8.12
N PRO A 271 12.60 29.55 -8.87
CA PRO A 271 12.10 29.80 -10.23
C PRO A 271 12.27 28.65 -11.22
N LYS A 272 13.29 27.78 -11.01
CA LYS A 272 13.61 26.64 -11.86
C LYS A 272 12.96 25.35 -11.34
N LEU A 273 13.06 25.11 -10.02
CA LEU A 273 12.65 23.86 -9.40
C LEU A 273 11.14 23.79 -9.06
N LYS A 274 10.43 24.93 -8.99
CA LYS A 274 8.98 24.96 -8.68
C LYS A 274 8.10 24.16 -9.66
N GLN A 275 8.62 23.80 -10.84
CA GLN A 275 7.91 22.94 -11.79
C GLN A 275 8.09 21.45 -11.46
N GLU A 276 9.04 21.11 -10.61
CA GLU A 276 9.20 19.77 -10.07
C GLU A 276 8.40 19.63 -8.80
N GLU A 277 7.83 18.44 -8.58
CA GLU A 277 6.93 18.19 -7.47
C GLU A 277 7.42 17.03 -6.61
N ILE A 278 7.29 17.17 -5.29
CA ILE A 278 7.32 16.07 -4.34
C ILE A 278 5.89 15.82 -3.92
N ALA A 279 5.37 14.62 -4.19
CA ALA A 279 3.99 14.31 -3.90
C ALA A 279 3.84 13.55 -2.57
N PHE A 280 2.76 13.83 -1.86
CA PHE A 280 2.22 13.00 -0.78
C PHE A 280 0.95 12.33 -1.30
N SER A 281 0.83 11.03 -1.12
CA SER A 281 -0.30 10.23 -1.60
C SER A 281 -0.79 9.28 -0.52
N CYS A 282 -2.06 8.94 -0.57
CA CYS A 282 -2.76 7.87 0.13
C CYS A 282 -3.81 7.33 -0.81
N HIS A 283 -4.71 6.44 -0.39
CA HIS A 283 -6.01 6.28 -1.05
C HIS A 283 -7.15 6.69 -0.11
N LEU A 284 -8.20 7.29 -0.66
CA LEU A 284 -9.31 7.84 0.10
C LEU A 284 -10.49 6.89 0.20
N ASP A 285 -10.65 6.01 -0.79
CA ASP A 285 -11.73 5.03 -0.83
C ASP A 285 -11.54 3.91 0.19
N HIS A 286 -12.62 3.47 0.77
CA HIS A 286 -12.76 2.27 1.58
C HIS A 286 -14.20 2.06 2.01
N GLN A 287 -14.57 0.84 2.36
CA GLN A 287 -15.79 0.59 3.09
C GLN A 287 -15.71 1.17 4.52
N ARG A 288 -16.82 1.63 5.07
CA ARG A 288 -16.89 2.05 6.47
C ARG A 288 -16.77 0.83 7.41
N PRO A 289 -15.94 0.84 8.50
CA PRO A 289 -15.28 2.05 9.01
C PRO A 289 -13.98 2.45 8.30
N GLY A 290 -13.07 1.52 7.92
CA GLY A 290 -11.84 1.81 7.21
C GLY A 290 -10.99 2.88 7.88
N ALA A 291 -10.64 2.69 9.16
CA ALA A 291 -9.95 3.70 9.93
C ALA A 291 -8.44 3.66 9.76
N ASN A 292 -7.81 2.47 9.89
CA ASN A 292 -6.40 2.33 9.56
C ASN A 292 -6.24 2.28 8.04
N ASP A 293 -7.08 1.52 7.37
CA ASP A 293 -7.14 1.36 5.92
C ASP A 293 -8.30 2.18 5.30
N ASN A 294 -8.04 3.33 4.65
CA ASN A 294 -6.83 4.13 4.76
C ASN A 294 -7.17 5.58 5.19
N ALA A 295 -8.16 5.74 6.09
CA ALA A 295 -8.39 7.07 6.65
C ALA A 295 -7.14 7.57 7.42
N SER A 296 -6.33 6.65 8.00
CA SER A 296 -5.11 7.01 8.73
C SER A 296 -4.06 7.67 7.84
N GLY A 297 -3.78 7.11 6.67
CA GLY A 297 -2.88 7.71 5.68
C GLY A 297 -3.40 9.06 5.18
N CYS A 298 -4.70 9.12 4.85
CA CYS A 298 -5.33 10.34 4.34
C CYS A 298 -5.24 11.51 5.30
N VAL A 299 -5.54 11.30 6.58
CA VAL A 299 -5.46 12.38 7.58
C VAL A 299 -4.03 12.70 7.99
N THR A 300 -3.11 11.73 7.86
CA THR A 300 -1.69 11.96 8.14
C THR A 300 -1.08 12.88 7.10
N ILE A 301 -1.32 12.67 5.79
CA ILE A 301 -0.85 13.61 4.77
C ILE A 301 -1.57 14.96 4.85
N LEU A 302 -2.82 14.99 5.30
CA LEU A 302 -3.56 16.25 5.55
C LEU A 302 -2.95 17.03 6.73
N GLU A 303 -2.51 16.35 7.79
CA GLU A 303 -1.79 16.97 8.92
C GLU A 303 -0.40 17.45 8.50
N VAL A 304 0.32 16.70 7.65
CA VAL A 304 1.57 17.17 7.02
C VAL A 304 1.33 18.45 6.24
N ALA A 305 0.26 18.49 5.42
CA ALA A 305 -0.10 19.68 4.64
C ALA A 305 -0.38 20.90 5.52
N ARG A 306 -1.20 20.73 6.59
CA ARG A 306 -1.49 21.76 7.57
C ARG A 306 -0.21 22.30 8.22
N THR A 307 0.62 21.38 8.70
CA THR A 307 1.84 21.73 9.43
C THR A 307 2.85 22.47 8.55
N LEU A 308 3.15 21.95 7.37
CA LEU A 308 4.11 22.60 6.45
C LEU A 308 3.61 23.98 6.02
N GLN A 309 2.33 24.10 5.62
CA GLN A 309 1.77 25.38 5.20
C GLN A 309 1.80 26.41 6.33
N LYS A 310 1.44 26.02 7.56
CA LYS A 310 1.48 26.90 8.73
C LYS A 310 2.89 27.36 9.05
N LEU A 311 3.85 26.45 9.14
CA LEU A 311 5.25 26.77 9.46
C LEU A 311 5.91 27.65 8.40
N VAL A 312 5.58 27.47 7.13
CA VAL A 312 6.03 28.34 6.03
C VAL A 312 5.41 29.74 6.17
N ASN A 313 4.12 29.83 6.47
CA ASN A 313 3.44 31.13 6.65
C ASN A 313 3.98 31.90 7.87
N GLU A 314 4.35 31.20 8.95
CA GLU A 314 4.96 31.78 10.15
C GLU A 314 6.46 32.09 10.00
N GLY A 315 7.08 31.72 8.88
CA GLY A 315 8.52 31.88 8.63
C GLY A 315 9.40 30.97 9.50
N LYS A 316 8.84 29.94 10.13
CA LYS A 316 9.58 28.93 10.91
C LYS A 316 10.27 27.89 10.03
N LEU A 317 9.67 27.59 8.87
CA LEU A 317 10.29 26.84 7.79
C LEU A 317 10.45 27.72 6.54
N ALA A 318 11.52 27.52 5.80
CA ALA A 318 11.65 28.13 4.49
C ALA A 318 10.57 27.56 3.55
N ARG A 319 10.08 28.39 2.61
CA ARG A 319 9.22 27.88 1.55
C ARG A 319 9.98 26.85 0.73
N PRO A 320 9.39 25.68 0.42
CA PRO A 320 10.09 24.62 -0.32
C PRO A 320 10.59 25.12 -1.68
N ALA A 321 11.75 24.65 -2.14
CA ALA A 321 12.27 25.00 -3.46
C ALA A 321 11.40 24.38 -4.57
N ARG A 322 11.05 23.09 -4.44
CA ARG A 322 10.11 22.36 -5.28
C ARG A 322 8.69 22.51 -4.75
N THR A 323 7.69 22.39 -5.59
CA THR A 323 6.29 22.33 -5.18
C THR A 323 6.03 21.04 -4.41
N ILE A 324 5.29 21.11 -3.31
CA ILE A 324 4.77 19.94 -2.61
C ILE A 324 3.32 19.75 -3.02
N ARG A 325 2.99 18.57 -3.55
CA ARG A 325 1.64 18.19 -3.97
C ARG A 325 1.05 17.16 -3.02
N PHE A 326 -0.24 17.23 -2.77
CA PHE A 326 -1.02 16.26 -2.03
C PHE A 326 -2.09 15.67 -2.95
N ILE A 327 -2.30 14.33 -2.88
CA ILE A 327 -3.21 13.59 -3.76
C ILE A 327 -3.95 12.56 -2.90
N TRP A 328 -5.29 12.55 -2.99
CA TRP A 328 -6.20 11.62 -2.32
C TRP A 328 -7.08 10.93 -3.37
N PRO A 329 -6.61 9.90 -4.06
CA PRO A 329 -7.34 9.16 -5.08
C PRO A 329 -8.11 7.98 -4.50
N PRO A 330 -8.95 7.29 -5.28
CA PRO A 330 -9.23 5.87 -5.10
C PRO A 330 -7.97 5.04 -5.36
N GLU A 331 -7.82 3.95 -4.60
CA GLU A 331 -6.64 3.09 -4.61
C GLU A 331 -6.36 2.53 -6.01
N ILE A 332 -5.09 2.54 -6.43
CA ILE A 332 -4.61 2.03 -7.71
C ILE A 332 -5.32 2.67 -8.91
N GLU A 333 -6.65 2.52 -9.00
CA GLU A 333 -7.48 2.99 -10.11
C GLU A 333 -7.41 4.51 -10.26
N GLY A 334 -7.54 5.26 -9.17
CA GLY A 334 -7.50 6.72 -9.20
C GLY A 334 -6.14 7.26 -9.59
N THR A 335 -5.07 6.67 -9.08
CA THR A 335 -3.69 7.04 -9.42
C THR A 335 -3.38 6.71 -10.88
N LEU A 336 -3.75 5.52 -11.36
CA LEU A 336 -3.61 5.14 -12.78
C LEU A 336 -4.39 6.08 -13.69
N THR A 337 -5.63 6.39 -13.31
CA THR A 337 -6.49 7.34 -14.05
C THR A 337 -5.83 8.71 -14.13
N LEU A 338 -5.34 9.25 -13.00
CA LEU A 338 -4.68 10.55 -12.96
C LEU A 338 -3.45 10.60 -13.88
N LEU A 339 -2.52 9.64 -13.73
CA LEU A 339 -1.24 9.67 -14.44
C LEU A 339 -1.40 9.42 -15.97
N ASN A 340 -2.46 8.73 -16.38
CA ASN A 340 -2.77 8.52 -17.79
C ASN A 340 -3.59 9.67 -18.41
N ALA A 341 -4.61 10.17 -17.71
CA ALA A 341 -5.46 11.25 -18.22
C ALA A 341 -4.77 12.62 -18.17
N LYS A 342 -3.84 12.80 -17.22
CA LYS A 342 -3.07 14.03 -17.01
C LYS A 342 -1.56 13.73 -16.92
N PRO A 343 -0.92 13.40 -18.05
CA PRO A 343 0.49 12.98 -18.07
C PRO A 343 1.47 14.03 -17.53
N GLU A 344 1.08 15.29 -17.46
CA GLU A 344 1.86 16.37 -16.85
C GLU A 344 2.15 16.11 -15.36
N PHE A 345 1.27 15.40 -14.64
CA PHE A 345 1.54 15.00 -13.25
C PHE A 345 2.72 14.03 -13.18
N ALA A 346 2.71 12.98 -14.01
CA ALA A 346 3.80 12.02 -14.06
C ALA A 346 5.15 12.66 -14.45
N GLN A 347 5.13 13.71 -15.27
CA GLN A 347 6.34 14.40 -15.70
C GLN A 347 6.93 15.32 -14.62
N ARG A 348 6.08 15.89 -13.76
CA ARG A 348 6.47 16.85 -12.72
C ARG A 348 6.88 16.18 -11.42
N ILE A 349 6.23 15.07 -11.05
CA ILE A 349 6.51 14.36 -9.79
C ILE A 349 7.87 13.69 -9.86
N LYS A 350 8.76 14.04 -8.93
CA LYS A 350 10.12 13.49 -8.80
C LYS A 350 10.22 12.37 -7.78
N ALA A 351 9.39 12.42 -6.74
CA ALA A 351 9.24 11.37 -5.74
C ALA A 351 7.88 11.47 -5.06
N VAL A 352 7.45 10.37 -4.48
CA VAL A 352 6.20 10.27 -3.71
C VAL A 352 6.50 9.82 -2.29
N VAL A 353 5.82 10.40 -1.31
CA VAL A 353 5.66 9.85 0.04
C VAL A 353 4.25 9.29 0.10
N HIS A 354 4.13 7.98 -0.02
CA HIS A 354 2.86 7.28 0.05
C HIS A 354 2.62 6.76 1.47
N MET A 355 1.41 6.97 1.99
CA MET A 355 1.02 6.55 3.33
C MET A 355 -0.26 5.74 3.27
N ASP A 356 -0.16 4.51 3.71
CA ASP A 356 -1.30 3.61 3.76
C ASP A 356 -1.23 2.76 5.02
N MET A 357 -2.27 2.89 5.87
CA MET A 357 -2.30 2.24 7.18
C MET A 357 -1.13 2.68 8.07
N VAL A 358 -1.21 3.86 8.67
CA VAL A 358 -0.11 4.43 9.47
C VAL A 358 -0.51 4.80 10.91
N GLY A 359 -1.66 4.31 11.37
CA GLY A 359 -2.26 4.72 12.65
C GLY A 359 -2.61 3.58 13.60
N GLY A 360 -2.39 2.33 13.23
CA GLY A 360 -2.81 1.17 14.01
C GLY A 360 -2.23 1.15 15.43
N GLY A 361 -3.11 1.18 16.43
CA GLY A 361 -2.73 1.07 17.85
C GLY A 361 -2.33 -0.37 18.24
N PRO A 362 -1.94 -0.62 19.51
CA PRO A 362 -1.42 -1.93 19.93
C PRO A 362 -2.36 -3.12 19.73
N VAL A 363 -3.67 -2.88 19.67
CA VAL A 363 -4.66 -3.95 19.46
C VAL A 363 -4.67 -4.50 18.04
N THR A 364 -4.25 -3.70 17.05
CA THR A 364 -4.17 -4.09 15.65
C THR A 364 -2.99 -5.03 15.37
N LYS A 365 -2.00 -5.07 16.26
CA LYS A 365 -0.77 -5.89 16.17
C LYS A 365 0.13 -5.50 15.00
N THR A 366 -0.02 -4.30 14.47
CA THR A 366 0.77 -3.80 13.35
C THR A 366 2.23 -3.53 13.73
N VAL A 367 3.11 -3.72 12.77
CA VAL A 367 4.48 -3.21 12.77
C VAL A 367 4.57 -2.10 11.74
N PHE A 368 5.20 -0.99 12.09
CA PHE A 368 5.38 0.13 11.17
C PHE A 368 6.54 -0.12 10.23
N HIS A 369 6.32 0.00 8.95
CA HIS A 369 7.32 -0.22 7.91
C HIS A 369 7.67 1.08 7.19
N VAL A 370 8.94 1.22 6.86
CA VAL A 370 9.46 2.11 5.83
C VAL A 370 9.89 1.19 4.69
N THR A 371 9.01 1.02 3.71
CA THR A 371 9.15 0.03 2.64
C THR A 371 9.91 0.62 1.46
N ARG A 372 10.89 -0.12 0.96
CA ARG A 372 11.73 0.25 -0.19
C ARG A 372 10.96 0.21 -1.50
N GLY A 373 11.52 0.88 -2.51
CA GLY A 373 11.08 0.69 -3.89
C GLY A 373 11.57 -0.64 -4.49
N PRO A 374 10.99 -1.07 -5.63
CA PRO A 374 11.36 -2.29 -6.32
C PRO A 374 12.79 -2.24 -6.84
N MET A 375 13.45 -3.40 -6.93
CA MET A 375 14.84 -3.48 -7.40
C MET A 375 15.01 -3.05 -8.86
N SER A 376 13.93 -3.00 -9.64
CA SER A 376 13.95 -2.42 -10.99
C SER A 376 14.10 -0.90 -11.01
N LEU A 377 13.80 -0.20 -9.89
CA LEU A 377 13.88 1.25 -9.74
C LEU A 377 14.70 1.64 -8.48
N PRO A 378 16.03 1.39 -8.45
CA PRO A 378 16.86 1.78 -7.31
C PRO A 378 16.80 3.29 -7.08
N SER A 379 16.52 3.72 -5.84
CA SER A 379 16.41 5.14 -5.51
C SER A 379 16.86 5.43 -4.09
N PHE A 380 17.53 6.58 -3.91
CA PHE A 380 17.96 7.09 -2.61
C PHE A 380 16.83 7.59 -1.71
N VAL A 381 15.63 7.79 -2.24
CA VAL A 381 14.53 8.41 -1.49
C VAL A 381 14.11 7.57 -0.30
N HIS A 382 14.23 6.24 -0.43
CA HIS A 382 13.97 5.33 0.67
C HIS A 382 14.96 5.54 1.84
N ASP A 383 16.27 5.65 1.53
CA ASP A 383 17.30 5.87 2.55
C ASP A 383 17.08 7.19 3.30
N VAL A 384 16.54 8.22 2.62
CA VAL A 384 16.12 9.47 3.27
C VAL A 384 15.02 9.21 4.28
N ALA A 385 13.99 8.44 3.92
CA ALA A 385 12.88 8.14 4.82
C ALA A 385 13.32 7.25 5.98
N TRP A 386 14.17 6.27 5.72
CA TRP A 386 14.69 5.39 6.75
C TRP A 386 15.55 6.15 7.78
N ALA A 387 16.35 7.12 7.35
CA ALA A 387 17.12 7.94 8.29
C ALA A 387 16.21 8.66 9.30
N PHE A 388 15.05 9.17 8.87
CA PHE A 388 14.06 9.75 9.78
C PHE A 388 13.30 8.68 10.58
N GLY A 389 13.05 7.51 10.00
CA GLY A 389 12.47 6.36 10.69
C GLY A 389 13.35 5.88 11.85
N GLU A 390 14.64 5.71 11.62
CA GLU A 390 15.64 5.33 12.62
C GLU A 390 15.76 6.40 13.73
N PHE A 391 15.74 7.68 13.34
CA PHE A 391 15.72 8.79 14.31
C PHE A 391 14.48 8.73 15.21
N VAL A 392 13.29 8.51 14.64
CA VAL A 392 12.04 8.38 15.42
C VAL A 392 12.08 7.14 16.31
N ASN A 393 12.63 6.03 15.82
CA ASN A 393 12.83 4.82 16.64
C ASN A 393 13.64 5.12 17.90
N GLU A 394 14.79 5.77 17.76
CA GLU A 394 15.64 6.10 18.91
C GLU A 394 14.95 7.08 19.87
N GLN A 395 14.37 8.18 19.36
CA GLN A 395 13.69 9.17 20.19
C GLN A 395 12.51 8.56 20.95
N SER A 396 11.70 7.74 20.29
CA SER A 396 10.53 7.09 20.89
C SER A 396 10.93 5.98 21.87
N TYR A 397 11.98 5.21 21.59
CA TYR A 397 12.51 4.21 22.48
C TYR A 397 13.06 4.84 23.77
N ASN A 398 13.90 5.88 23.63
CA ASN A 398 14.47 6.59 24.77
C ASN A 398 13.37 7.12 25.68
N PHE A 399 12.35 7.75 25.09
CA PHE A 399 11.20 8.26 25.86
C PHE A 399 10.45 7.13 26.59
N ALA A 400 10.14 6.04 25.89
CA ALA A 400 9.43 4.89 26.46
C ALA A 400 10.21 4.24 27.61
N ALA A 401 11.56 4.21 27.49
CA ALA A 401 12.47 3.67 28.49
C ALA A 401 12.76 4.65 29.65
N GLY A 402 12.21 5.86 29.64
CA GLY A 402 12.49 6.89 30.64
C GLY A 402 13.88 7.55 30.52
N LEU A 403 14.49 7.43 29.34
CA LEU A 403 15.75 8.07 28.98
C LEU A 403 15.50 9.45 28.35
N PRO A 404 16.51 10.35 28.31
CA PRO A 404 16.38 11.63 27.65
C PRO A 404 16.05 11.47 26.15
N ALA A 405 15.01 12.16 25.70
CA ALA A 405 14.60 12.26 24.30
C ALA A 405 14.27 13.72 23.98
N ALA A 406 14.95 14.30 23.00
CA ALA A 406 14.72 15.70 22.60
C ALA A 406 13.38 15.85 21.85
N TYR A 407 13.01 14.83 21.08
CA TYR A 407 11.82 14.82 20.23
C TYR A 407 11.04 13.50 20.37
N PRO A 408 10.34 13.26 21.49
CA PRO A 408 9.66 11.99 21.74
C PRO A 408 8.48 11.74 20.80
N LEU A 409 7.96 12.78 20.13
CA LEU A 409 6.85 12.73 19.18
C LEU A 409 5.64 11.97 19.75
N VAL A 410 5.27 12.29 20.97
CA VAL A 410 4.11 11.72 21.67
C VAL A 410 2.93 12.67 21.56
N ALA A 411 1.75 12.14 21.33
CA ALA A 411 0.49 12.82 21.43
C ALA A 411 -0.08 12.64 22.85
N PRO A 412 -0.61 13.68 23.52
CA PRO A 412 -1.15 13.57 24.87
C PRO A 412 -2.20 12.48 25.08
N GLU A 413 -3.02 12.21 24.06
CA GLU A 413 -4.07 11.18 24.08
C GLU A 413 -3.62 9.82 23.53
N GLY A 414 -2.35 9.72 23.09
CA GLY A 414 -1.80 8.52 22.47
C GLY A 414 -0.93 7.68 23.39
N GLY A 415 -0.50 6.53 22.85
CA GLY A 415 0.45 5.63 23.49
C GLY A 415 1.84 6.25 23.62
N LYS A 416 2.64 5.70 24.53
CA LYS A 416 4.04 6.10 24.72
C LYS A 416 5.04 5.04 24.28
N GLU A 417 4.54 3.93 23.70
CA GLU A 417 5.35 2.82 23.22
C GLU A 417 6.34 3.29 22.16
N ALA A 418 7.49 2.63 22.07
CA ALA A 418 8.44 2.88 20.99
C ALA A 418 7.82 2.50 19.63
N LEU A 419 8.14 3.26 18.57
CA LEU A 419 7.59 2.99 17.24
C LEU A 419 8.07 1.65 16.70
N LEU A 420 9.37 1.35 16.84
CA LEU A 420 10.02 0.14 16.31
C LEU A 420 9.78 -0.05 14.80
N ALA A 421 9.84 1.06 14.06
CA ALA A 421 9.76 1.00 12.60
C ALA A 421 10.83 0.08 12.02
N GLN A 422 10.49 -0.62 10.96
CA GLN A 422 11.39 -1.52 10.23
C GLN A 422 11.67 -1.00 8.82
N ASP A 423 12.94 -1.09 8.42
CA ASP A 423 13.37 -0.99 7.03
C ASP A 423 13.01 -2.31 6.33
N THR A 424 12.15 -2.26 5.33
CA THR A 424 11.65 -3.47 4.67
C THR A 424 11.87 -3.45 3.16
N ALA A 425 12.05 -4.64 2.59
CA ALA A 425 12.07 -4.82 1.14
C ALA A 425 10.74 -4.37 0.52
N TYR A 426 10.76 -4.15 -0.79
CA TYR A 426 9.56 -3.84 -1.54
C TYR A 426 8.51 -4.92 -1.38
N THR A 427 7.29 -4.51 -1.10
CA THR A 427 6.08 -5.31 -1.15
C THR A 427 5.02 -4.53 -1.90
N MET A 428 4.22 -5.23 -2.68
CA MET A 428 3.08 -4.64 -3.39
C MET A 428 1.89 -4.44 -2.44
N GLY A 429 0.87 -3.72 -2.91
CA GLY A 429 -0.44 -3.68 -2.27
C GLY A 429 -1.07 -2.30 -2.13
N SER A 430 -0.49 -1.22 -2.71
CA SER A 430 -1.12 0.10 -2.71
C SER A 430 -0.61 0.98 -3.88
N ASP A 431 -0.97 2.27 -3.92
CA ASP A 431 -0.67 3.18 -5.04
C ASP A 431 0.81 3.38 -5.37
N HIS A 432 1.73 3.09 -4.43
CA HIS A 432 3.17 3.15 -4.71
C HIS A 432 3.58 2.22 -5.85
N ASP A 433 2.83 1.14 -6.07
CA ASP A 433 3.01 0.21 -7.21
C ASP A 433 2.79 0.91 -8.55
N VAL A 434 1.81 1.82 -8.60
CA VAL A 434 1.52 2.59 -9.81
C VAL A 434 2.64 3.57 -10.11
N TYR A 435 3.07 4.34 -9.13
CA TYR A 435 4.12 5.34 -9.32
C TYR A 435 5.45 4.71 -9.76
N GLN A 436 5.81 3.57 -9.18
CA GLN A 436 7.10 2.91 -9.40
C GLN A 436 7.14 2.00 -10.64
N ASP A 437 5.99 1.73 -11.25
CA ASP A 437 5.91 0.97 -12.49
C ASP A 437 6.81 1.53 -13.59
N SER A 438 7.41 0.66 -14.39
CA SER A 438 8.39 1.02 -15.43
C SER A 438 7.88 1.97 -16.51
N SER A 439 6.55 2.22 -16.61
CA SER A 439 5.99 3.23 -17.50
C SER A 439 5.98 4.64 -16.91
N PHE A 440 6.06 4.78 -15.58
CA PHE A 440 6.11 6.09 -14.89
C PHE A 440 7.46 6.35 -14.23
N LYS A 441 8.07 5.34 -13.59
CA LYS A 441 9.39 5.40 -12.95
C LYS A 441 9.54 6.52 -11.92
N ILE A 442 8.51 6.74 -11.13
CA ILE A 442 8.50 7.72 -10.05
C ILE A 442 8.80 6.99 -8.75
N PRO A 443 9.97 7.20 -8.12
CA PRO A 443 10.31 6.53 -6.87
C PRO A 443 9.35 6.94 -5.75
N ALA A 444 8.93 5.97 -4.95
CA ALA A 444 8.06 6.20 -3.81
C ALA A 444 8.67 5.66 -2.51
N ILE A 445 8.49 6.44 -1.44
CA ILE A 445 8.61 6.00 -0.07
C ILE A 445 7.24 5.43 0.30
N TYR A 446 7.17 4.23 0.81
CA TYR A 446 5.93 3.65 1.30
C TYR A 446 6.00 3.47 2.82
N LEU A 447 5.18 4.23 3.54
CA LEU A 447 5.02 4.14 4.98
C LEU A 447 3.74 3.37 5.26
N ASN A 448 3.84 2.25 5.97
CA ASN A 448 2.68 1.39 6.18
C ASN A 448 2.78 0.57 7.47
N ASP A 449 1.62 0.15 7.94
CA ASP A 449 1.45 -0.81 9.02
C ASP A 449 1.17 -2.20 8.45
N TRP A 450 1.97 -3.21 8.80
CA TRP A 450 1.70 -4.59 8.40
C TRP A 450 2.34 -5.60 9.37
N PRO A 451 1.69 -6.76 9.62
CA PRO A 451 0.29 -7.06 9.31
C PRO A 451 -0.67 -6.28 10.21
N ASP A 452 -1.94 -6.13 9.81
CA ASP A 452 -3.00 -5.56 10.65
C ASP A 452 -4.10 -6.60 10.90
N ARG A 453 -4.38 -6.87 12.17
CA ARG A 453 -5.41 -7.84 12.57
C ARG A 453 -6.80 -7.49 12.05
N TYR A 454 -7.11 -6.22 11.89
CA TYR A 454 -8.45 -5.73 11.60
C TYR A 454 -8.64 -5.14 10.21
N ILE A 455 -7.59 -5.19 9.37
CA ILE A 455 -7.69 -4.73 7.98
C ILE A 455 -8.92 -5.37 7.29
N HIS A 456 -9.66 -4.57 6.53
CA HIS A 456 -10.83 -5.01 5.76
C HIS A 456 -11.97 -5.62 6.60
N THR A 457 -12.15 -5.18 7.85
CA THR A 457 -13.17 -5.71 8.75
C THR A 457 -13.96 -4.62 9.46
N ASN A 458 -15.08 -5.03 10.08
CA ASN A 458 -15.89 -4.18 10.96
C ASN A 458 -15.12 -3.64 12.18
N PHE A 459 -13.95 -4.20 12.50
CA PHE A 459 -13.13 -3.77 13.63
C PHE A 459 -12.03 -2.76 13.25
N ASP A 460 -11.88 -2.39 11.98
CA ASP A 460 -10.99 -1.30 11.58
C ASP A 460 -11.60 0.06 11.92
N THR A 461 -11.71 0.34 13.22
CA THR A 461 -12.43 1.49 13.77
C THR A 461 -11.48 2.59 14.28
N ALA A 462 -11.97 3.82 14.33
CA ALA A 462 -11.23 4.95 14.90
C ALA A 462 -10.78 4.73 16.35
N ALA A 463 -11.47 3.87 17.12
CA ALA A 463 -11.08 3.52 18.48
C ALA A 463 -9.73 2.78 18.54
N ASN A 464 -9.35 2.09 17.48
CA ASN A 464 -8.11 1.31 17.38
C ASN A 464 -6.92 2.12 16.82
N ILE A 465 -7.12 3.41 16.54
CA ILE A 465 -6.08 4.31 16.01
C ILE A 465 -5.39 5.06 17.13
N ASP A 466 -4.06 5.06 17.11
CA ASP A 466 -3.21 5.75 18.08
C ASP A 466 -2.72 7.10 17.53
N PRO A 467 -3.09 8.24 18.15
CA PRO A 467 -2.65 9.55 17.70
C PRO A 467 -1.13 9.76 17.83
N THR A 468 -0.44 9.09 18.75
CA THR A 468 1.03 9.13 18.80
C THR A 468 1.64 8.51 17.54
N LYS A 469 1.11 7.39 17.07
CA LYS A 469 1.59 6.74 15.86
C LYS A 469 1.32 7.61 14.63
N LEU A 470 0.13 8.21 14.50
CA LEU A 470 -0.17 9.20 13.46
C LEU A 470 0.84 10.36 13.45
N LYS A 471 1.17 10.90 14.63
CA LYS A 471 2.16 11.99 14.76
C LYS A 471 3.55 11.58 14.29
N ARG A 472 3.99 10.36 14.63
CA ARG A 472 5.29 9.79 14.23
C ARG A 472 5.37 9.54 12.74
N ALA A 473 4.33 8.93 12.17
CA ALA A 473 4.22 8.74 10.72
C ALA A 473 4.22 10.08 9.97
N ALA A 474 3.43 11.05 10.45
CA ALA A 474 3.42 12.41 9.92
C ALA A 474 4.80 13.07 9.98
N PHE A 475 5.57 12.86 11.05
CA PHE A 475 6.91 13.41 11.19
C PHE A 475 7.89 12.78 10.17
N ILE A 476 7.91 11.44 10.05
CA ILE A 476 8.76 10.73 9.09
C ILE A 476 8.45 11.23 7.67
N GLY A 477 7.17 11.27 7.30
CA GLY A 477 6.76 11.75 6.00
C GLY A 477 7.05 13.22 5.76
N ALA A 478 6.70 14.11 6.70
CA ALA A 478 6.94 15.55 6.58
C ALA A 478 8.43 15.88 6.46
N ALA A 479 9.27 15.28 7.30
CA ALA A 479 10.72 15.50 7.27
C ALA A 479 11.34 15.00 5.96
N SER A 480 10.94 13.80 5.50
CA SER A 480 11.41 13.22 4.23
C SER A 480 10.97 14.06 3.03
N GLY A 481 9.68 14.35 2.92
CA GLY A 481 9.15 15.10 1.78
C GLY A 481 9.63 16.55 1.76
N TYR A 482 9.75 17.21 2.92
CA TYR A 482 10.30 18.57 3.00
C TYR A 482 11.79 18.60 2.64
N PHE A 483 12.59 17.63 3.13
CA PHE A 483 13.99 17.50 2.72
C PHE A 483 14.11 17.35 1.20
N LEU A 484 13.39 16.43 0.58
CA LEU A 484 13.40 16.24 -0.87
C LEU A 484 12.96 17.49 -1.63
N ALA A 485 11.98 18.24 -1.11
CA ALA A 485 11.51 19.47 -1.72
C ALA A 485 12.51 20.63 -1.59
N GLN A 486 13.35 20.63 -0.55
CA GLN A 486 14.40 21.63 -0.33
C GLN A 486 15.76 21.24 -0.90
N MET A 487 15.95 19.96 -1.27
CA MET A 487 17.23 19.38 -1.66
C MET A 487 17.91 20.17 -2.78
N THR A 488 19.18 20.52 -2.55
CA THR A 488 20.05 21.25 -3.46
C THR A 488 21.40 20.52 -3.63
N ASP A 489 22.26 21.01 -4.51
CA ASP A 489 23.60 20.45 -4.74
C ASP A 489 24.45 20.34 -3.46
N ARG A 490 24.15 21.14 -2.42
CA ARG A 490 24.85 21.10 -1.12
C ARG A 490 24.55 19.86 -0.31
N ASP A 491 23.41 19.25 -0.54
CA ASP A 491 22.89 18.10 0.23
C ASP A 491 23.38 16.78 -0.37
N ALA A 492 23.93 16.80 -1.58
CA ALA A 492 24.34 15.63 -2.33
C ALA A 492 25.32 14.73 -1.56
N GLU A 493 26.33 15.31 -0.92
CA GLU A 493 27.33 14.55 -0.18
C GLU A 493 26.71 13.87 1.06
N SER A 494 25.81 14.54 1.77
CA SER A 494 25.09 13.94 2.92
C SER A 494 24.28 12.73 2.51
N VAL A 495 23.60 12.79 1.36
CA VAL A 495 22.85 11.65 0.81
C VAL A 495 23.80 10.53 0.38
N LEU A 496 24.92 10.84 -0.27
CA LEU A 496 25.91 9.81 -0.65
C LEU A 496 26.55 9.12 0.56
N VAL A 497 26.76 9.85 1.65
CA VAL A 497 27.20 9.28 2.95
C VAL A 497 26.12 8.34 3.49
N LEU A 498 24.86 8.75 3.44
CA LEU A 498 23.72 7.93 3.89
C LEU A 498 23.65 6.62 3.09
N LEU A 499 23.73 6.66 1.76
CA LEU A 499 23.78 5.45 0.91
C LEU A 499 24.95 4.53 1.27
N LYS A 500 26.11 5.09 1.62
CA LYS A 500 27.26 4.30 2.06
C LYS A 500 27.00 3.63 3.41
N MET A 501 26.30 4.28 4.32
CA MET A 501 25.92 3.66 5.60
C MET A 501 24.91 2.53 5.39
N GLY A 502 23.89 2.73 4.55
CA GLY A 502 22.92 1.70 4.18
C GLY A 502 23.52 0.47 3.50
N ALA A 503 24.67 0.62 2.81
CA ALA A 503 25.34 -0.49 2.12
C ALA A 503 25.76 -1.65 3.05
N LEU A 504 25.97 -1.39 4.34
CA LEU A 504 26.26 -2.46 5.33
C LEU A 504 25.01 -3.30 5.60
N HIS A 505 23.86 -2.65 5.73
CA HIS A 505 22.59 -3.33 5.88
C HIS A 505 22.26 -4.18 4.64
N ASP A 506 22.37 -3.59 3.44
CA ASP A 506 22.18 -4.29 2.17
C ASP A 506 23.09 -5.53 2.03
N ALA A 507 24.35 -5.40 2.46
CA ALA A 507 25.31 -6.51 2.43
C ALA A 507 24.91 -7.64 3.40
N GLN A 508 24.36 -7.29 4.56
CA GLN A 508 23.84 -8.26 5.54
C GLN A 508 22.61 -8.98 4.99
N GLU A 509 21.62 -8.26 4.45
CA GLU A 509 20.42 -8.85 3.85
C GLU A 509 20.76 -9.80 2.70
N MET A 510 21.61 -9.34 1.78
CA MET A 510 22.10 -10.18 0.68
C MET A 510 22.73 -11.48 1.22
N ARG A 511 23.53 -11.40 2.27
CA ARG A 511 24.15 -12.58 2.88
C ARG A 511 23.12 -13.54 3.47
N LEU A 512 22.11 -13.02 4.17
CA LEU A 512 21.02 -13.82 4.75
C LEU A 512 20.19 -14.52 3.65
N LYS A 513 19.84 -13.82 2.58
CA LYS A 513 19.17 -14.41 1.41
C LYS A 513 20.00 -15.54 0.80
N ARG A 514 21.31 -15.34 0.62
CA ARG A 514 22.21 -16.35 0.07
C ARG A 514 22.32 -17.63 0.92
N MET A 515 22.22 -17.52 2.24
CA MET A 515 22.27 -18.70 3.13
C MET A 515 21.06 -19.62 2.95
N GLN A 516 19.99 -19.17 2.33
CA GLN A 516 18.78 -19.94 2.05
C GLN A 516 18.77 -20.57 0.65
N LEU A 517 19.79 -20.30 -0.19
CA LEU A 517 19.88 -20.68 -1.59
C LEU A 517 21.06 -21.59 -1.84
N ASP A 518 21.03 -22.31 -2.97
CA ASP A 518 22.21 -22.97 -3.49
C ASP A 518 23.29 -21.97 -3.94
N GLN A 519 24.48 -22.47 -4.24
CA GLN A 519 25.62 -21.62 -4.59
C GLN A 519 25.38 -20.77 -5.84
N CYS A 520 24.63 -21.28 -6.83
CA CYS A 520 24.44 -20.62 -8.12
C CYS A 520 23.35 -19.53 -8.03
N ASP A 521 22.20 -19.85 -7.44
CA ASP A 521 21.14 -18.87 -7.19
C ASP A 521 21.61 -17.78 -6.20
N GLY A 522 22.29 -18.17 -5.12
CA GLY A 522 22.92 -17.21 -4.22
C GLY A 522 24.01 -16.35 -4.89
N GLY A 523 24.73 -16.88 -5.88
CA GLY A 523 25.66 -16.14 -6.72
C GLY A 523 24.97 -15.11 -7.61
N SER A 524 23.78 -15.43 -8.13
CA SER A 524 22.95 -14.51 -8.93
C SER A 524 22.43 -13.35 -8.09
N VAL A 525 21.94 -13.63 -6.87
CA VAL A 525 21.55 -12.58 -5.89
C VAL A 525 22.70 -11.63 -5.62
N ALA A 526 23.91 -12.14 -5.35
CA ALA A 526 25.06 -11.31 -5.05
C ALA A 526 25.50 -10.44 -6.25
N ARG A 527 25.50 -11.02 -7.46
CA ARG A 527 25.84 -10.29 -8.68
C ARG A 527 24.87 -9.14 -8.89
N PHE A 528 23.58 -9.40 -8.81
CA PHE A 528 22.55 -8.40 -8.99
C PHE A 528 22.63 -7.29 -7.93
N ALA A 529 22.82 -7.65 -6.65
CA ALA A 529 23.00 -6.67 -5.57
C ALA A 529 24.20 -5.72 -5.83
N ILE A 530 25.31 -6.22 -6.41
CA ILE A 530 26.45 -5.40 -6.79
C ILE A 530 26.12 -4.49 -7.99
N GLU A 531 25.43 -5.01 -8.99
CA GLU A 531 25.03 -4.27 -10.20
C GLU A 531 24.12 -3.09 -9.88
N GLN A 532 23.25 -3.21 -8.87
CA GLN A 532 22.31 -2.16 -8.44
C GLN A 532 23.01 -0.95 -7.79
N ARG A 533 24.26 -1.06 -7.37
CA ARG A 533 24.95 0.05 -6.64
C ARG A 533 25.19 1.29 -7.49
N TRP A 534 25.49 1.14 -8.78
CA TRP A 534 25.67 2.30 -9.67
C TRP A 534 24.35 3.03 -9.98
N PRO A 535 23.27 2.35 -10.39
CA PRO A 535 21.95 2.96 -10.50
C PRO A 535 21.51 3.69 -9.22
N LEU A 536 21.70 3.07 -8.04
CA LEU A 536 21.34 3.67 -6.75
C LEU A 536 22.10 4.99 -6.51
N VAL A 537 23.42 5.00 -6.68
CA VAL A 537 24.22 6.25 -6.51
C VAL A 537 23.82 7.32 -7.51
N ASN A 538 23.48 6.95 -8.75
CA ASN A 538 23.05 7.90 -9.78
C ASN A 538 21.61 8.37 -9.62
N SER A 539 20.81 7.73 -8.78
CA SER A 539 19.41 8.14 -8.54
C SER A 539 19.28 9.54 -7.94
N ILE A 540 20.38 10.14 -7.45
CA ILE A 540 20.39 11.52 -6.96
C ILE A 540 20.39 12.57 -8.09
N GLU A 541 20.83 12.21 -9.33
CA GLU A 541 21.00 13.17 -10.44
C GLU A 541 19.72 13.93 -10.84
N PRO A 542 18.52 13.32 -10.81
CA PRO A 542 17.28 14.06 -11.08
C PRO A 542 16.97 15.18 -10.07
N PHE A 543 17.63 15.19 -8.91
CA PHE A 543 17.41 16.16 -7.83
C PHE A 543 18.51 17.20 -7.73
N VAL A 544 19.76 16.80 -7.94
CA VAL A 544 20.95 17.64 -7.71
C VAL A 544 22.05 17.35 -8.71
N THR A 545 22.86 18.36 -8.98
CA THR A 545 24.02 18.21 -9.85
C THR A 545 25.24 17.81 -9.02
N THR A 546 25.82 16.66 -9.31
CA THR A 546 27.06 16.20 -8.68
C THR A 546 28.12 15.86 -9.71
N LYS A 547 29.41 16.06 -9.35
CA LYS A 547 30.52 15.62 -10.22
C LYS A 547 30.54 14.09 -10.28
N GLU A 548 30.74 13.56 -11.48
CA GLU A 548 30.78 12.09 -11.70
C GLU A 548 31.88 11.42 -10.87
N ASP A 549 33.03 12.07 -10.69
CA ASP A 549 34.15 11.54 -9.90
C ASP A 549 33.75 11.34 -8.43
N ILE A 550 32.92 12.24 -7.86
CA ILE A 550 32.41 12.10 -6.50
C ILE A 550 31.48 10.87 -6.43
N ARG A 551 30.55 10.74 -7.38
CA ARG A 551 29.66 9.58 -7.43
C ARG A 551 30.43 8.26 -7.61
N LYS A 552 31.44 8.24 -8.48
CA LYS A 552 32.33 7.06 -8.67
C LYS A 552 33.08 6.69 -7.40
N MET A 553 33.54 7.68 -6.63
CA MET A 553 34.22 7.42 -5.35
C MET A 553 33.27 6.73 -4.35
N TYR A 554 32.06 7.25 -4.17
CA TYR A 554 31.05 6.64 -3.28
C TYR A 554 30.60 5.29 -3.79
N TRP A 555 30.32 5.16 -5.09
CA TRP A 555 29.97 3.89 -5.71
C TRP A 555 31.05 2.81 -5.47
N THR A 556 32.33 3.16 -5.64
CA THR A 556 33.42 2.22 -5.40
C THR A 556 33.38 1.72 -3.95
N ALA A 557 33.25 2.62 -2.98
CA ALA A 557 33.20 2.27 -1.56
C ALA A 557 31.95 1.41 -1.24
N ILE A 558 30.78 1.76 -1.74
CA ILE A 558 29.53 1.02 -1.56
C ILE A 558 29.63 -0.37 -2.19
N ARG A 559 30.16 -0.44 -3.42
CA ARG A 559 30.38 -1.71 -4.13
C ARG A 559 31.33 -2.63 -3.36
N GLU A 560 32.42 -2.12 -2.83
CA GLU A 560 33.38 -2.91 -2.06
C GLU A 560 32.77 -3.50 -0.79
N ILE A 561 31.91 -2.73 -0.07
CA ILE A 561 31.17 -3.21 1.09
C ILE A 561 30.30 -4.41 0.70
N VAL A 562 29.47 -4.28 -0.32
CA VAL A 562 28.54 -5.35 -0.77
C VAL A 562 29.34 -6.53 -1.33
N GLN A 563 30.37 -6.28 -2.13
CA GLN A 563 31.22 -7.31 -2.76
C GLN A 563 31.97 -8.15 -1.72
N SER A 564 32.41 -7.55 -0.61
CA SER A 564 33.09 -8.29 0.47
C SER A 564 32.22 -9.39 1.10
N SER A 565 30.91 -9.26 1.00
CA SER A 565 29.91 -10.21 1.49
C SER A 565 29.38 -11.17 0.42
N ALA A 566 29.79 -10.99 -0.86
CA ALA A 566 29.21 -11.71 -2.00
C ALA A 566 29.62 -13.19 -2.09
N GLY A 567 30.79 -13.61 -1.55
CA GLY A 567 31.31 -14.98 -1.64
C GLY A 567 31.53 -15.47 -3.07
N GLY A 568 31.55 -16.78 -3.27
CA GLY A 568 31.72 -17.40 -4.58
C GLY A 568 30.49 -17.24 -5.48
N MET A 569 30.73 -17.06 -6.78
CA MET A 569 29.67 -16.98 -7.82
C MET A 569 29.87 -18.11 -8.82
N CYS A 570 28.78 -18.73 -9.28
CA CYS A 570 28.84 -19.69 -10.39
C CYS A 570 29.03 -18.97 -11.73
N ALA A 571 29.81 -19.57 -12.60
CA ALA A 571 29.80 -19.20 -14.00
C ALA A 571 28.46 -19.67 -14.61
N GLN A 572 27.73 -18.74 -15.22
CA GLN A 572 26.52 -19.10 -15.95
C GLN A 572 26.87 -19.35 -17.43
N PRO A 573 26.27 -20.38 -18.04
CA PRO A 573 26.39 -20.59 -19.49
C PRO A 573 25.79 -19.39 -20.24
N ALA A 574 26.26 -19.15 -21.45
CA ALA A 574 25.65 -18.15 -22.31
C ALA A 574 24.17 -18.52 -22.57
N PRO A 575 23.23 -17.59 -22.45
CA PRO A 575 21.83 -17.88 -22.70
C PRO A 575 21.57 -18.18 -24.18
N GLU A 576 20.73 -19.17 -24.45
CA GLU A 576 20.35 -19.60 -25.80
C GLU A 576 18.83 -19.58 -25.97
N GLY A 577 18.36 -19.56 -27.22
CA GLY A 577 16.94 -19.60 -27.55
C GLY A 577 16.15 -18.49 -26.88
N TRP A 578 15.06 -18.82 -26.23
CA TRP A 578 14.19 -17.83 -25.55
C TRP A 578 14.87 -17.11 -24.40
N ALA A 579 15.86 -17.74 -23.74
CA ALA A 579 16.63 -17.11 -22.66
C ALA A 579 17.46 -15.91 -23.12
N ALA A 580 17.89 -15.92 -24.40
CA ALA A 580 18.71 -14.86 -24.99
C ALA A 580 17.91 -13.68 -25.54
N ILE A 581 16.58 -13.79 -25.63
CA ILE A 581 15.74 -12.73 -26.17
C ILE A 581 15.71 -11.54 -25.23
N VAL A 582 15.88 -10.35 -25.79
CA VAL A 582 15.75 -9.08 -25.09
C VAL A 582 14.36 -8.51 -25.35
N TYR A 583 13.62 -8.26 -24.28
CA TYR A 583 12.31 -7.62 -24.36
C TYR A 583 12.38 -6.17 -23.92
N ARG A 584 11.54 -5.34 -24.55
CA ARG A 584 11.33 -3.95 -24.18
C ARG A 584 9.85 -3.69 -23.96
N ARG A 585 9.51 -3.04 -22.85
CA ARG A 585 8.17 -2.54 -22.63
C ARG A 585 7.79 -1.50 -23.68
N LYS A 586 6.59 -1.57 -24.22
CA LYS A 586 6.04 -0.56 -25.13
C LYS A 586 5.63 0.70 -24.35
N GLN A 587 5.58 1.83 -25.05
CA GLN A 587 5.15 3.10 -24.44
C GLN A 587 3.68 3.11 -24.02
N ASN A 588 2.84 2.32 -24.64
CA ASN A 588 1.42 2.14 -24.34
C ASN A 588 1.07 0.64 -24.40
N PRO A 589 0.12 0.19 -23.56
CA PRO A 589 -0.52 0.93 -22.47
C PRO A 589 0.44 1.21 -21.30
N LYS A 590 0.24 2.32 -20.57
CA LYS A 590 0.98 2.65 -19.36
C LYS A 590 0.26 2.14 -18.12
N GLY A 591 1.03 1.71 -17.14
CA GLY A 591 0.58 1.22 -15.84
C GLY A 591 0.93 -0.24 -15.61
N PRO A 592 0.98 -0.70 -14.36
CA PRO A 592 1.21 -2.09 -14.02
C PRO A 592 0.10 -2.98 -14.61
N VAL A 593 0.43 -4.23 -14.87
CA VAL A 593 -0.52 -5.22 -15.41
C VAL A 593 -0.82 -6.36 -14.43
N ALA A 594 -0.06 -6.41 -13.33
CA ALA A 594 -0.23 -7.37 -12.24
C ALA A 594 -0.13 -6.58 -10.93
N VAL A 595 -1.24 -5.99 -10.50
CA VAL A 595 -1.42 -5.30 -9.23
C VAL A 595 -2.80 -5.62 -8.71
N PHE A 596 -3.04 -5.39 -7.44
CA PHE A 596 -4.34 -5.58 -6.82
C PHE A 596 -5.48 -4.96 -7.66
N GLY A 597 -6.51 -5.74 -7.91
CA GLY A 597 -7.69 -5.31 -8.66
C GLY A 597 -7.49 -5.08 -10.17
N SER A 598 -6.35 -5.49 -10.76
CA SER A 598 -6.12 -5.38 -12.21
C SER A 598 -6.77 -6.51 -12.98
N ASP A 599 -7.69 -6.17 -13.89
CA ASP A 599 -8.32 -7.12 -14.82
C ASP A 599 -7.57 -7.21 -16.17
N PHE A 600 -6.55 -6.38 -16.38
CA PHE A 600 -5.94 -6.15 -17.69
C PHE A 600 -5.44 -7.43 -18.37
N VAL A 601 -4.68 -8.28 -17.67
CA VAL A 601 -4.13 -9.50 -18.25
C VAL A 601 -5.25 -10.47 -18.60
N ASN A 602 -6.24 -10.65 -17.70
CA ASN A 602 -7.38 -11.52 -17.92
C ASN A 602 -8.25 -11.05 -19.09
N ASP A 603 -8.58 -9.75 -19.15
CA ASP A 603 -9.34 -9.17 -20.25
C ASP A 603 -8.64 -9.38 -21.60
N ARG A 604 -7.34 -9.08 -21.68
CA ARG A 604 -6.57 -9.17 -22.92
C ARG A 604 -6.27 -10.60 -23.36
N THR A 605 -6.00 -11.51 -22.42
CA THR A 605 -5.79 -12.93 -22.76
C THR A 605 -7.09 -13.58 -23.18
N THR A 606 -8.20 -13.29 -22.52
CA THR A 606 -9.54 -13.75 -22.92
C THR A 606 -9.90 -13.25 -24.32
N ALA A 607 -9.71 -11.97 -24.59
CA ALA A 607 -9.97 -11.38 -25.92
C ALA A 607 -9.08 -11.99 -27.02
N ALA A 608 -7.86 -12.43 -26.68
CA ALA A 608 -6.93 -13.08 -27.59
C ALA A 608 -7.13 -14.60 -27.70
N GLY A 609 -8.03 -15.20 -26.91
CA GLY A 609 -8.25 -16.65 -26.86
C GLY A 609 -7.05 -17.45 -26.34
N ILE A 610 -6.27 -16.87 -25.41
CA ILE A 610 -5.10 -17.51 -24.80
C ILE A 610 -5.28 -17.63 -23.28
N THR A 611 -4.69 -18.67 -22.72
CA THR A 611 -4.72 -18.90 -21.27
C THR A 611 -3.86 -17.84 -20.54
N PRO A 612 -4.31 -17.31 -19.40
CA PRO A 612 -3.47 -16.47 -18.54
C PRO A 612 -2.16 -17.18 -18.15
N PRO A 613 -1.06 -16.45 -18.02
CA PRO A 613 0.25 -17.03 -17.73
C PRO A 613 0.31 -17.61 -16.31
N LYS A 614 0.96 -18.75 -16.17
CA LYS A 614 1.09 -19.48 -14.90
C LYS A 614 1.86 -18.70 -13.84
N LEU A 615 2.70 -17.76 -14.26
CA LEU A 615 3.47 -16.92 -13.34
C LEU A 615 2.58 -16.21 -12.31
N LEU A 616 1.38 -15.76 -12.72
CA LEU A 616 0.46 -15.02 -11.83
C LEU A 616 -0.04 -15.82 -10.61
N SER A 617 0.02 -17.16 -10.68
CA SER A 617 -0.35 -18.05 -9.58
C SER A 617 0.85 -18.78 -8.96
N TYR A 618 2.08 -18.34 -9.26
CA TYR A 618 3.29 -18.94 -8.72
C TYR A 618 3.50 -18.53 -7.26
N GLU A 619 3.88 -19.49 -6.40
CA GLU A 619 4.28 -19.25 -5.01
C GLU A 619 5.79 -19.39 -4.93
N GLY A 620 6.47 -18.26 -4.72
CA GLY A 620 7.92 -18.19 -4.59
C GLY A 620 8.41 -18.31 -3.15
N LEU A 621 9.71 -18.22 -2.97
CA LEU A 621 10.33 -18.35 -1.64
C LEU A 621 10.05 -17.12 -0.76
N TRP A 622 10.07 -15.92 -1.34
CA TRP A 622 9.91 -14.64 -0.64
C TRP A 622 8.85 -13.72 -1.25
N GLY A 623 8.15 -14.16 -2.29
CA GLY A 623 7.14 -13.39 -2.97
C GLY A 623 6.11 -14.24 -3.70
N THR A 624 5.04 -13.61 -4.12
CA THR A 624 3.93 -14.21 -4.87
C THR A 624 4.07 -13.99 -6.36
N GLY A 625 3.27 -14.68 -7.16
CA GLY A 625 3.30 -14.58 -8.61
C GLY A 625 3.05 -13.19 -9.16
N GLU A 626 2.22 -12.38 -8.50
CA GLU A 626 1.96 -11.00 -8.90
C GLU A 626 3.21 -10.12 -8.73
N GLU A 627 3.95 -10.27 -7.63
CA GLU A 627 5.20 -9.56 -7.38
C GLU A 627 6.28 -9.92 -8.41
N TYR A 628 6.43 -11.22 -8.72
CA TYR A 628 7.32 -11.64 -9.81
C TYR A 628 6.89 -11.08 -11.16
N ALA A 629 5.60 -11.10 -11.48
CA ALA A 629 5.06 -10.59 -12.74
C ALA A 629 5.28 -9.09 -12.90
N TYR A 630 5.10 -8.33 -11.82
CA TYR A 630 5.36 -6.90 -11.76
C TYR A 630 6.84 -6.59 -12.08
N GLU A 631 7.78 -7.24 -11.39
CA GLU A 631 9.20 -6.98 -11.59
C GLU A 631 9.73 -7.53 -12.93
N VAL A 632 9.27 -8.68 -13.38
CA VAL A 632 9.63 -9.22 -14.71
C VAL A 632 9.26 -8.21 -15.81
N LEU A 633 8.09 -7.56 -15.72
CA LEU A 633 7.72 -6.51 -16.67
C LEU A 633 8.58 -5.26 -16.51
N ASN A 634 8.86 -4.85 -15.29
CA ASN A 634 9.66 -3.67 -15.01
C ASN A 634 11.12 -3.83 -15.46
N PHE A 635 11.68 -5.03 -15.41
CA PHE A 635 13.00 -5.34 -15.94
C PHE A 635 13.06 -5.49 -17.47
N ALA A 636 11.93 -5.48 -18.17
CA ALA A 636 11.89 -5.51 -19.64
C ALA A 636 12.29 -4.15 -20.24
N ASP A 637 13.54 -3.75 -20.05
CA ASP A 637 14.11 -2.43 -20.32
C ASP A 637 14.73 -2.28 -21.74
N GLY A 638 14.70 -3.34 -22.54
CA GLY A 638 15.34 -3.38 -23.87
C GLY A 638 16.85 -3.60 -23.85
N LYS A 639 17.43 -3.98 -22.69
CA LYS A 639 18.86 -4.25 -22.53
C LYS A 639 19.11 -5.63 -21.94
N ARG A 640 18.33 -6.04 -20.93
CA ARG A 640 18.41 -7.35 -20.30
C ARG A 640 17.76 -8.40 -21.18
N ASN A 641 18.45 -9.54 -21.36
CA ASN A 641 17.82 -10.71 -21.92
C ASN A 641 16.93 -11.41 -20.88
N THR A 642 16.11 -12.37 -21.32
CA THR A 642 15.14 -13.07 -20.46
C THR A 642 15.79 -13.77 -19.26
N GLN A 643 17.01 -14.34 -19.43
CA GLN A 643 17.76 -14.94 -18.34
C GLN A 643 18.16 -13.89 -17.28
N GLN A 644 18.63 -12.73 -17.71
CA GLN A 644 18.99 -11.63 -16.82
C GLN A 644 17.77 -11.06 -16.09
N ILE A 645 16.61 -10.99 -16.76
CA ILE A 645 15.34 -10.61 -16.13
C ILE A 645 14.95 -11.63 -15.05
N ARG A 646 15.03 -12.93 -15.38
CA ARG A 646 14.79 -14.03 -14.42
C ARG A 646 15.69 -13.90 -13.19
N ASP A 647 16.98 -13.68 -13.40
CA ASP A 647 17.96 -13.58 -12.32
C ASP A 647 17.72 -12.35 -11.45
N ALA A 648 17.32 -11.22 -12.05
CA ALA A 648 16.97 -9.99 -11.34
C ALA A 648 15.72 -10.18 -10.46
N ALA A 649 14.63 -10.71 -11.00
CA ALA A 649 13.42 -10.98 -10.22
C ALA A 649 13.67 -12.04 -9.13
N SER A 650 14.54 -13.03 -9.40
CA SER A 650 14.93 -14.03 -8.40
C SER A 650 15.77 -13.44 -7.25
N ALA A 651 16.53 -12.39 -7.50
CA ALA A 651 17.30 -11.72 -6.44
C ALA A 651 16.39 -11.00 -5.44
N GLU A 652 15.23 -10.57 -5.87
CA GLU A 652 14.23 -9.89 -5.03
C GLU A 652 13.36 -10.89 -4.27
N TYR A 653 12.71 -11.83 -4.98
CA TYR A 653 11.65 -12.68 -4.44
C TYR A 653 12.02 -14.18 -4.32
N GLY A 654 13.27 -14.54 -4.62
CA GLY A 654 13.73 -15.92 -4.61
C GLY A 654 13.72 -16.59 -6.00
N PRO A 655 14.35 -17.76 -6.13
CA PRO A 655 14.51 -18.43 -7.43
C PRO A 655 13.17 -18.71 -8.11
N ILE A 656 13.08 -18.31 -9.38
CA ILE A 656 11.92 -18.57 -10.24
C ILE A 656 12.34 -19.41 -11.44
N PRO A 657 11.52 -20.40 -11.89
CA PRO A 657 11.76 -21.15 -13.12
C PRO A 657 11.78 -20.24 -14.35
N LEU A 658 12.80 -20.41 -15.20
CA LEU A 658 12.97 -19.59 -16.41
C LEU A 658 11.80 -19.73 -17.39
N ASP A 659 11.23 -20.91 -17.51
CA ASP A 659 10.09 -21.19 -18.39
C ASP A 659 8.84 -20.36 -18.02
N LEU A 660 8.60 -20.08 -16.76
CA LEU A 660 7.51 -19.20 -16.31
C LEU A 660 7.75 -17.74 -16.76
N VAL A 661 8.99 -17.26 -16.68
CA VAL A 661 9.36 -15.92 -17.15
C VAL A 661 9.23 -15.82 -18.67
N VAL A 662 9.68 -16.85 -19.39
CA VAL A 662 9.53 -16.95 -20.85
C VAL A 662 8.05 -16.97 -21.24
N GLU A 663 7.23 -17.80 -20.58
CA GLU A 663 5.78 -17.88 -20.85
C GLU A 663 5.12 -16.50 -20.64
N TYR A 664 5.43 -15.84 -19.53
CA TYR A 664 4.88 -14.53 -19.19
C TYR A 664 5.25 -13.45 -20.21
N LEU A 665 6.54 -13.28 -20.53
CA LEU A 665 6.99 -12.27 -21.50
C LEU A 665 6.42 -12.52 -22.90
N ARG A 666 6.30 -13.77 -23.33
CA ARG A 666 5.66 -14.14 -24.59
C ARG A 666 4.16 -13.85 -24.58
N THR A 667 3.50 -14.01 -23.44
CA THR A 667 2.08 -13.65 -23.28
C THR A 667 1.94 -12.14 -23.38
N LEU A 668 2.78 -11.38 -22.69
CA LEU A 668 2.78 -9.92 -22.75
C LEU A 668 3.10 -9.39 -24.17
N GLU A 669 3.97 -10.07 -24.93
CA GLU A 669 4.22 -9.76 -26.34
C GLU A 669 2.96 -9.93 -27.19
N LYS A 670 2.25 -11.05 -27.02
CA LYS A 670 0.99 -11.34 -27.76
C LYS A 670 -0.12 -10.34 -27.44
N ILE A 671 -0.27 -9.92 -26.18
CA ILE A 671 -1.29 -8.93 -25.80
C ILE A 671 -0.81 -7.47 -25.96
N GLY A 672 0.38 -7.29 -26.52
CA GLY A 672 0.86 -5.98 -26.96
C GLY A 672 1.50 -5.07 -25.90
N VAL A 673 1.93 -5.62 -24.76
CA VAL A 673 2.58 -4.88 -23.65
C VAL A 673 4.09 -4.74 -23.85
N VAL A 674 4.75 -5.81 -24.34
CA VAL A 674 6.18 -5.79 -24.64
C VAL A 674 6.43 -6.08 -26.12
N GLU A 675 7.65 -5.85 -26.57
CA GLU A 675 8.15 -6.22 -27.90
C GLU A 675 9.59 -6.71 -27.78
N GLN A 676 10.04 -7.55 -28.72
CA GLN A 676 11.45 -7.91 -28.79
C GLN A 676 12.28 -6.73 -29.25
N ALA A 677 13.33 -6.40 -28.49
CA ALA A 677 14.27 -5.36 -28.88
C ALA A 677 15.15 -5.88 -30.04
N LYS A 678 15.32 -5.03 -31.07
CA LYS A 678 16.16 -5.35 -32.24
C LYS A 678 17.63 -5.18 -31.88
#